data_f0da19f86401ef411a8a30e7de7faa48
#
_entry.id   f0da19f86401ef411a8a30e7de7faa48
#
_cell.length_a   1.000
_cell.length_b   1.000
_cell.length_c   1.000
_cell.angle_alpha   90.00
_cell.angle_beta   90.00
_cell.angle_gamma   90.00
#
_symmetry.space_group_name_H-M   'P 1'
#
loop_
_entity.id
_entity.type
_entity.pdbx_description
1 polymer ?
#
loop_
_entity_poly.entity_id
_entity_poly.type
_entity_poly.pdbx_seq_one_letter_code
_entity_poly.pdbx_strand_id
1 'polypeptide(L)'
;MSNKVRRIFSKAVNLITSATAQGLSKGELGSPDTPEEMKSIARIAAEEGIVMLKNNGVLPIEKDENVCIFGRIQRDYFFVGYGSGGDVNKPYCVDLVDGMKNAGIKVDEQIEKIYSDWIKKNPADDGFWGAWPRYHDEMKIDEKTVADAAKRSSCAVVVIGRSAGEDRENTLKKGSYYLTDDETALLDKVTANFKNTVVLINSGNIIDMSWMNKYGDRLGAVLYVWQGGMESGNAIGEVLSGKASPSGKLPDTIADCYESYPAAKNFGKKTYNNYAEDIFVGYRYFETFAPEKVMFPFGFGLSYTSFELSDKTVMEADDRIIVSVKVRNVGSAACKEVIEVYYGAPQGELGKAAKSLAAYEKTRTLLPGEEQRVVVSFPCANMASFDDSGKSGAAFCYVLEAGDYPIYAGTDVRSCEQIGVHTEPELRVTERLASRADCAPKEAFDRLVAATDEQGKIEKAYESVPLSTVSRREEIEKNLPEAPDFTGDKGIKLEDVANNRATLAGFTAQLEDVELEALCRGDYVMNSKLGTPGNAAVYGGILKSLRKKGVPPVSATDGPSGIRLHCYASLLPIGTLLASTWNQQLVRELYAAEGAEMARKGSDVLLAPGMNIHRDPLCGRNFEYFSEDPLLAGTMGAAVVRGIQSQGVSACPKHFACNNQETMRIYNDSRVSERALREIYLKGFEICVKTAHPFNIMTSYNKINGVWGHYHYGTCTQILRGEWEYDGCVMTDWWMRASKDPDFPLLRNNAYRVRGQVDVLMPGAGAGSRKAKYDPTLLESLGKPDGITRAEIFRSAMNTLRFVLRSHPFCAEHGLDNGYRPGPDWFECR
;
A
#
# COMPACT_ATOMS: atom_id res chain seq x y z
N MET A 1 8.31 -32.26 11.62
CA MET A 1 7.23 -32.91 10.83
C MET A 1 7.74 -33.12 9.42
N SER A 2 7.49 -34.28 8.79
CA SER A 2 7.82 -34.43 7.37
C SER A 2 6.89 -33.51 6.54
N ASN A 3 7.36 -33.01 5.38
CA ASN A 3 6.56 -32.15 4.50
C ASN A 3 5.20 -32.75 4.14
N LYS A 4 5.11 -34.06 4.02
CA LYS A 4 3.86 -34.80 3.77
C LYS A 4 2.85 -34.64 4.91
N VAL A 5 3.30 -34.74 6.17
CA VAL A 5 2.44 -34.59 7.37
C VAL A 5 1.98 -33.14 7.53
N ARG A 6 2.91 -32.17 7.32
CA ARG A 6 2.60 -30.74 7.36
C ARG A 6 1.53 -30.39 6.33
N ARG A 7 1.67 -30.86 5.09
CA ARG A 7 0.70 -30.62 4.01
C ARG A 7 -0.69 -31.23 4.30
N ILE A 8 -0.75 -32.44 4.87
CA ILE A 8 -2.03 -33.03 5.29
C ILE A 8 -2.67 -32.18 6.38
N PHE A 9 -1.88 -31.71 7.35
CA PHE A 9 -2.35 -30.82 8.41
C PHE A 9 -2.85 -29.49 7.87
N SER A 10 -2.08 -28.84 6.99
CA SER A 10 -2.48 -27.59 6.32
C SER A 10 -3.79 -27.74 5.55
N LYS A 11 -3.93 -28.82 4.77
CA LYS A 11 -5.20 -29.11 4.07
C LYS A 11 -6.37 -29.31 5.01
N ALA A 12 -6.18 -30.00 6.13
CA ALA A 12 -7.22 -30.21 7.12
C ALA A 12 -7.61 -28.90 7.82
N VAL A 13 -6.63 -28.06 8.17
CA VAL A 13 -6.89 -26.75 8.76
C VAL A 13 -7.61 -25.85 7.74
N ASN A 14 -7.15 -25.79 6.49
CA ASN A 14 -7.81 -25.00 5.46
C ASN A 14 -9.24 -25.47 5.18
N LEU A 15 -9.50 -26.78 5.21
CA LEU A 15 -10.85 -27.30 5.07
C LEU A 15 -11.76 -26.84 6.21
N ILE A 16 -11.26 -26.78 7.45
CA ILE A 16 -12.01 -26.34 8.63
C ILE A 16 -12.18 -24.82 8.62
N THR A 17 -11.13 -24.07 8.30
CA THR A 17 -11.15 -22.60 8.27
C THR A 17 -11.88 -22.07 7.05
N SER A 18 -11.74 -22.70 5.89
CA SER A 18 -12.46 -22.35 4.67
C SER A 18 -13.91 -22.79 4.71
N ALA A 19 -14.27 -23.84 5.44
CA ALA A 19 -15.69 -24.20 5.70
C ALA A 19 -16.42 -23.10 6.49
N THR A 20 -15.71 -22.31 7.30
CA THR A 20 -16.29 -21.18 8.04
C THR A 20 -16.20 -19.84 7.31
N ALA A 21 -15.27 -19.68 6.37
CA ALA A 21 -15.02 -18.41 5.66
C ALA A 21 -15.12 -18.51 4.13
N GLN A 22 -14.90 -19.69 3.52
CA GLN A 22 -14.78 -19.87 2.07
C GLN A 22 -15.31 -21.21 1.54
N GLY A 23 -16.06 -21.98 2.35
CA GLY A 23 -16.49 -23.35 2.04
C GLY A 23 -17.56 -23.44 0.95
N LEU A 24 -17.30 -22.93 -0.25
CA LEU A 24 -18.19 -23.06 -1.39
C LEU A 24 -17.80 -24.24 -2.28
N SER A 25 -18.80 -24.95 -2.77
CA SER A 25 -18.65 -25.90 -3.86
C SER A 25 -18.25 -25.14 -5.15
N LYS A 26 -17.53 -25.81 -6.07
CA LYS A 26 -17.19 -25.21 -7.37
C LYS A 26 -18.40 -24.67 -8.16
N GLY A 27 -19.61 -25.18 -7.89
CA GLY A 27 -20.84 -24.70 -8.52
C GLY A 27 -21.34 -23.34 -8.04
N GLU A 28 -20.82 -22.86 -6.90
CA GLU A 28 -21.20 -21.58 -6.28
C GLU A 28 -20.23 -20.44 -6.66
N LEU A 29 -19.10 -20.76 -7.31
CA LEU A 29 -18.09 -19.77 -7.72
C LEU A 29 -18.53 -18.88 -8.89
N GLY A 30 -19.62 -19.22 -9.57
CA GLY A 30 -20.12 -18.48 -10.74
C GLY A 30 -19.32 -18.75 -12.02
N SER A 31 -19.50 -17.89 -13.05
CA SER A 31 -18.72 -17.97 -14.27
C SER A 31 -17.25 -17.59 -14.04
N PRO A 32 -16.29 -18.35 -14.58
CA PRO A 32 -14.88 -18.00 -14.56
C PRO A 32 -14.51 -16.90 -15.57
N ASP A 33 -15.49 -16.31 -16.27
CA ASP A 33 -15.25 -15.33 -17.32
C ASP A 33 -14.75 -14.01 -16.75
N THR A 34 -13.59 -13.58 -17.23
CA THR A 34 -13.00 -12.27 -16.95
C THR A 34 -13.11 -11.43 -18.21
N PRO A 35 -13.59 -10.18 -18.14
CA PRO A 35 -13.64 -9.28 -19.29
C PRO A 35 -12.25 -9.10 -19.94
N GLU A 36 -12.19 -9.07 -21.28
CA GLU A 36 -10.92 -8.89 -22.02
C GLU A 36 -10.22 -7.57 -21.66
N GLU A 37 -10.98 -6.51 -21.41
CA GLU A 37 -10.45 -5.24 -20.92
C GLU A 37 -9.69 -5.41 -19.60
N MET A 38 -10.24 -6.14 -18.64
CA MET A 38 -9.58 -6.44 -17.35
C MET A 38 -8.30 -7.28 -17.55
N LYS A 39 -8.34 -8.29 -18.43
CA LYS A 39 -7.15 -9.11 -18.74
C LYS A 39 -6.04 -8.25 -19.35
N SER A 40 -6.41 -7.42 -20.33
CA SER A 40 -5.47 -6.55 -21.04
C SER A 40 -4.81 -5.54 -20.08
N ILE A 41 -5.62 -4.81 -19.29
CA ILE A 41 -5.08 -3.78 -18.40
C ILE A 41 -4.26 -4.38 -17.24
N ALA A 42 -4.66 -5.54 -16.70
CA ALA A 42 -3.89 -6.24 -15.66
C ALA A 42 -2.53 -6.71 -16.19
N ARG A 43 -2.48 -7.20 -17.46
CA ARG A 43 -1.23 -7.57 -18.11
C ARG A 43 -0.33 -6.37 -18.33
N ILE A 44 -0.84 -5.27 -18.91
CA ILE A 44 -0.09 -4.02 -19.13
C ILE A 44 0.47 -3.49 -17.80
N ALA A 45 -0.33 -3.51 -16.73
CA ALA A 45 0.12 -3.08 -15.41
C ALA A 45 1.26 -3.96 -14.87
N ALA A 46 1.17 -5.29 -15.08
CA ALA A 46 2.24 -6.20 -14.71
C ALA A 46 3.52 -5.97 -15.54
N GLU A 47 3.40 -5.73 -16.86
CA GLU A 47 4.53 -5.41 -17.75
C GLU A 47 5.25 -4.13 -17.32
N GLU A 48 4.49 -3.05 -17.12
CA GLU A 48 5.06 -1.74 -16.75
C GLU A 48 5.66 -1.71 -15.35
N GLY A 49 5.29 -2.65 -14.48
CA GLY A 49 5.85 -2.77 -13.12
C GLY A 49 7.08 -3.68 -13.02
N ILE A 50 7.42 -4.45 -14.06
CA ILE A 50 8.66 -5.24 -14.08
C ILE A 50 9.87 -4.32 -14.09
N VAL A 51 10.78 -4.50 -13.12
CA VAL A 51 12.00 -3.70 -12.99
C VAL A 51 13.21 -4.51 -13.43
N MET A 52 13.89 -4.05 -14.47
CA MET A 52 15.13 -4.64 -14.94
C MET A 52 16.33 -4.04 -14.20
N LEU A 53 17.01 -4.85 -13.38
CA LEU A 53 18.17 -4.42 -12.59
C LEU A 53 19.50 -4.53 -13.33
N LYS A 54 19.59 -5.49 -14.24
CA LYS A 54 20.79 -5.75 -15.06
C LYS A 54 20.40 -6.34 -16.40
N ASN A 55 21.08 -5.90 -17.47
CA ASN A 55 21.04 -6.54 -18.79
C ASN A 55 22.35 -6.28 -19.56
N ASN A 56 23.12 -7.34 -19.78
CA ASN A 56 24.37 -7.27 -20.57
C ASN A 56 24.11 -7.57 -22.07
N GLY A 57 22.90 -7.26 -22.56
CA GLY A 57 22.52 -7.50 -23.96
C GLY A 57 22.00 -8.91 -24.24
N VAL A 58 21.63 -9.69 -23.19
CA VAL A 58 21.02 -11.01 -23.34
C VAL A 58 19.51 -10.95 -23.49
N LEU A 59 18.91 -9.83 -23.13
CA LEU A 59 17.50 -9.55 -23.34
C LEU A 59 17.32 -8.39 -24.33
N PRO A 60 16.25 -8.41 -25.15
CA PRO A 60 15.25 -9.49 -25.27
C PRO A 60 15.85 -10.79 -25.82
N ILE A 61 15.19 -11.93 -25.47
CA ILE A 61 15.57 -13.27 -25.96
C ILE A 61 15.45 -13.28 -27.48
N GLU A 62 16.48 -13.81 -28.16
CA GLU A 62 16.48 -13.90 -29.62
C GLU A 62 15.35 -14.78 -30.12
N LYS A 63 14.78 -14.39 -31.29
CA LYS A 63 13.75 -15.17 -31.94
C LYS A 63 14.30 -16.56 -32.26
N ASP A 64 13.49 -17.58 -32.00
CA ASP A 64 13.82 -18.99 -32.18
C ASP A 64 14.82 -19.58 -31.17
N GLU A 65 15.34 -18.82 -30.19
CA GLU A 65 16.17 -19.35 -29.12
C GLU A 65 15.37 -20.37 -28.30
N ASN A 66 16.00 -21.53 -28.04
CA ASN A 66 15.47 -22.54 -27.13
C ASN A 66 15.90 -22.18 -25.70
N VAL A 67 14.97 -22.04 -24.77
CA VAL A 67 15.21 -21.54 -23.42
C VAL A 67 14.99 -22.62 -22.38
N CYS A 68 16.00 -22.87 -21.56
CA CYS A 68 15.88 -23.76 -20.41
C CYS A 68 15.41 -22.95 -19.17
N ILE A 69 14.27 -23.32 -18.59
CA ILE A 69 13.76 -22.67 -17.38
C ILE A 69 14.08 -23.52 -16.16
N PHE A 70 14.76 -22.94 -15.19
CA PHE A 70 15.16 -23.59 -13.94
C PHE A 70 14.49 -22.88 -12.76
N GLY A 71 14.25 -23.66 -11.72
CA GLY A 71 13.57 -23.20 -10.51
C GLY A 71 12.12 -23.68 -10.47
N ARG A 72 11.74 -24.24 -9.33
CA ARG A 72 10.39 -24.75 -9.08
C ARG A 72 9.31 -23.68 -9.32
N ILE A 73 9.64 -22.42 -9.04
CA ILE A 73 8.74 -21.27 -9.14
C ILE A 73 8.26 -21.04 -10.57
N GLN A 74 8.88 -21.61 -11.58
CA GLN A 74 8.38 -21.58 -12.97
C GLN A 74 6.93 -22.08 -13.09
N ARG A 75 6.49 -22.99 -12.18
CA ARG A 75 5.15 -23.59 -12.14
C ARG A 75 4.41 -23.31 -10.81
N ASP A 76 5.11 -23.45 -9.66
CA ASP A 76 4.58 -23.12 -8.33
C ASP A 76 4.77 -21.62 -8.05
N TYR A 77 4.28 -20.77 -8.97
CA TYR A 77 4.50 -19.33 -9.01
C TYR A 77 3.71 -18.61 -7.92
N PHE A 78 4.31 -17.61 -7.28
CA PHE A 78 3.62 -16.72 -6.34
C PHE A 78 2.96 -15.57 -7.11
N PHE A 79 1.66 -15.66 -7.34
CA PHE A 79 0.88 -14.66 -8.08
C PHE A 79 0.54 -13.42 -7.26
N VAL A 80 0.47 -13.59 -5.93
CA VAL A 80 0.07 -12.56 -4.95
C VAL A 80 0.53 -12.97 -3.56
N GLY A 81 0.56 -12.03 -2.61
CA GLY A 81 0.79 -12.34 -1.19
C GLY A 81 -0.41 -13.03 -0.53
N TYR A 82 -0.18 -13.60 0.64
CA TYR A 82 -1.19 -14.30 1.43
C TYR A 82 -1.95 -13.33 2.36
N GLY A 83 -3.17 -13.70 2.75
CA GLY A 83 -3.99 -12.97 3.69
C GLY A 83 -5.09 -12.15 3.03
N SER A 84 -5.63 -11.16 3.76
CA SER A 84 -6.74 -10.32 3.27
C SER A 84 -6.40 -9.55 2.00
N GLY A 85 -5.11 -9.25 1.80
CA GLY A 85 -4.61 -8.53 0.63
C GLY A 85 -4.57 -9.33 -0.67
N GLY A 86 -4.72 -10.68 -0.64
CA GLY A 86 -4.45 -11.47 -1.82
C GLY A 86 -5.24 -12.78 -1.98
N ASP A 87 -6.08 -13.16 -1.01
CA ASP A 87 -6.82 -14.42 -1.03
C ASP A 87 -8.11 -14.34 -1.89
N VAL A 88 -7.93 -14.18 -3.18
CA VAL A 88 -8.98 -14.02 -4.20
C VAL A 88 -9.32 -15.37 -4.85
N ASN A 89 -10.60 -15.67 -5.06
CA ASN A 89 -11.06 -16.80 -5.87
C ASN A 89 -10.88 -16.48 -7.36
N LYS A 90 -9.64 -16.63 -7.85
CA LYS A 90 -9.28 -16.31 -9.23
C LYS A 90 -9.78 -17.35 -10.22
N PRO A 91 -10.28 -16.95 -11.41
CA PRO A 91 -10.73 -17.89 -12.45
C PRO A 91 -9.57 -18.66 -13.08
N TYR A 92 -8.43 -18.03 -13.24
CA TYR A 92 -7.18 -18.59 -13.76
C TYR A 92 -5.96 -17.79 -13.29
N CYS A 93 -4.79 -18.35 -13.52
CA CYS A 93 -3.51 -17.63 -13.50
C CYS A 93 -2.60 -18.24 -14.55
N VAL A 94 -1.80 -17.41 -15.21
CA VAL A 94 -0.80 -17.84 -16.18
C VAL A 94 0.56 -17.87 -15.47
N ASP A 95 1.17 -19.05 -15.38
CA ASP A 95 2.51 -19.18 -14.82
C ASP A 95 3.61 -18.79 -15.84
N LEU A 96 4.87 -18.81 -15.41
CA LEU A 96 5.98 -18.36 -16.24
C LEU A 96 6.12 -19.19 -17.53
N VAL A 97 6.03 -20.53 -17.43
CA VAL A 97 6.24 -21.41 -18.58
C VAL A 97 5.16 -21.19 -19.64
N ASP A 98 3.90 -21.12 -19.22
CA ASP A 98 2.78 -20.90 -20.13
C ASP A 98 2.82 -19.50 -20.73
N GLY A 99 3.18 -18.47 -19.93
CA GLY A 99 3.35 -17.10 -20.41
C GLY A 99 4.47 -16.97 -21.46
N MET A 100 5.63 -17.60 -21.24
CA MET A 100 6.71 -17.62 -22.21
C MET A 100 6.30 -18.30 -23.52
N LYS A 101 5.57 -19.42 -23.45
CA LYS A 101 5.03 -20.11 -24.62
C LYS A 101 3.98 -19.24 -25.35
N ASN A 102 3.10 -18.56 -24.63
CA ASN A 102 2.11 -17.64 -25.19
C ASN A 102 2.79 -16.46 -25.90
N ALA A 103 3.92 -16.00 -25.41
CA ALA A 103 4.75 -14.98 -26.06
C ALA A 103 5.52 -15.49 -27.28
N GLY A 104 5.52 -16.80 -27.55
CA GLY A 104 6.21 -17.42 -28.68
C GLY A 104 7.67 -17.82 -28.40
N ILE A 105 8.09 -17.83 -27.14
CA ILE A 105 9.42 -18.29 -26.73
C ILE A 105 9.41 -19.83 -26.72
N LYS A 106 10.43 -20.42 -27.32
CA LYS A 106 10.63 -21.88 -27.28
C LYS A 106 11.19 -22.31 -25.94
N VAL A 107 10.45 -23.13 -25.22
CA VAL A 107 10.89 -23.68 -23.91
C VAL A 107 11.43 -25.09 -24.09
N ASP A 108 12.57 -25.40 -23.49
CA ASP A 108 13.17 -26.75 -23.51
C ASP A 108 12.26 -27.77 -22.82
N GLU A 109 11.64 -28.65 -23.61
CA GLU A 109 10.66 -29.63 -23.15
C GLU A 109 11.25 -30.68 -22.17
N GLN A 110 12.56 -30.93 -22.24
CA GLN A 110 13.18 -31.91 -21.35
C GLN A 110 13.31 -31.34 -19.94
N ILE A 111 13.79 -30.11 -19.79
CA ILE A 111 13.88 -29.45 -18.47
C ILE A 111 12.46 -29.19 -17.91
N GLU A 112 11.53 -28.71 -18.72
CA GLU A 112 10.13 -28.57 -18.32
C GLU A 112 9.54 -29.87 -17.78
N LYS A 113 9.78 -31.00 -18.49
CA LYS A 113 9.30 -32.32 -18.06
C LYS A 113 9.92 -32.75 -16.74
N ILE A 114 11.23 -32.54 -16.57
CA ILE A 114 11.95 -32.90 -15.33
C ILE A 114 11.33 -32.18 -14.14
N TYR A 115 11.13 -30.84 -14.24
CA TYR A 115 10.51 -30.07 -13.19
C TYR A 115 9.04 -30.46 -12.95
N SER A 116 8.26 -30.64 -14.01
CA SER A 116 6.85 -31.03 -13.91
C SER A 116 6.68 -32.39 -13.22
N ASP A 117 7.51 -33.39 -13.58
CA ASP A 117 7.48 -34.71 -12.96
C ASP A 117 7.97 -34.70 -11.51
N TRP A 118 8.94 -33.82 -11.19
CA TRP A 118 9.43 -33.66 -9.82
C TRP A 118 8.38 -32.95 -8.94
N ILE A 119 7.75 -31.86 -9.42
CA ILE A 119 6.71 -31.11 -8.72
C ILE A 119 5.51 -32.01 -8.39
N LYS A 120 5.06 -32.86 -9.33
CA LYS A 120 3.99 -33.83 -9.08
C LYS A 120 4.30 -34.76 -7.90
N LYS A 121 5.58 -35.15 -7.73
CA LYS A 121 6.03 -35.98 -6.62
C LYS A 121 6.28 -35.19 -5.33
N ASN A 122 6.60 -33.93 -5.45
CA ASN A 122 6.95 -33.02 -4.36
C ASN A 122 6.06 -31.75 -4.39
N PRO A 123 4.73 -31.90 -4.31
CA PRO A 123 3.83 -30.77 -4.40
C PRO A 123 4.07 -29.77 -3.27
N ALA A 124 3.92 -28.47 -3.57
CA ALA A 124 4.06 -27.38 -2.63
C ALA A 124 3.08 -27.51 -1.44
N ASP A 125 3.47 -26.99 -0.29
CA ASP A 125 2.59 -26.77 0.86
C ASP A 125 2.16 -25.32 0.85
N ASP A 126 0.86 -25.04 0.63
CA ASP A 126 0.32 -23.70 0.62
C ASP A 126 0.16 -23.12 2.04
N GLY A 127 0.38 -23.93 3.07
CA GLY A 127 0.22 -23.52 4.46
C GLY A 127 -1.23 -23.23 4.85
N PHE A 128 -1.39 -22.38 5.85
CA PHE A 128 -2.69 -21.89 6.34
C PHE A 128 -2.51 -20.52 7.00
N TRP A 129 -3.60 -19.84 7.34
CA TRP A 129 -3.58 -18.47 7.87
C TRP A 129 -2.54 -18.27 8.99
N GLY A 130 -1.62 -17.31 8.80
CA GLY A 130 -0.51 -17.00 9.71
C GLY A 130 0.65 -18.00 9.71
N ALA A 131 0.55 -19.11 8.94
CA ALA A 131 1.57 -20.15 8.82
C ALA A 131 1.89 -20.53 7.37
N TRP A 132 1.77 -19.59 6.46
CA TRP A 132 2.13 -19.76 5.05
C TRP A 132 3.63 -19.99 4.86
N PRO A 133 4.05 -20.77 3.84
CA PRO A 133 5.45 -20.92 3.49
C PRO A 133 6.06 -19.59 3.03
N ARG A 134 7.33 -19.33 3.32
CA ARG A 134 8.05 -18.16 2.78
C ARG A 134 8.64 -18.42 1.41
N TYR A 135 8.89 -19.67 1.09
CA TYR A 135 9.39 -20.20 -0.17
C TYR A 135 8.92 -21.64 -0.33
N HIS A 136 9.11 -22.19 -1.50
CA HIS A 136 8.95 -23.62 -1.76
C HIS A 136 10.32 -24.26 -1.92
N ASP A 137 10.48 -25.50 -1.39
CA ASP A 137 11.75 -26.24 -1.49
C ASP A 137 12.13 -26.43 -2.95
N GLU A 138 13.36 -26.06 -3.33
CA GLU A 138 13.88 -26.20 -4.68
C GLU A 138 14.34 -27.63 -4.97
N MET A 139 14.28 -28.03 -6.24
CA MET A 139 14.79 -29.32 -6.74
C MET A 139 16.30 -29.33 -6.76
N LYS A 140 16.89 -30.38 -6.18
CA LYS A 140 18.35 -30.66 -6.32
C LYS A 140 18.63 -31.25 -7.68
N ILE A 141 18.80 -30.41 -8.70
CA ILE A 141 19.17 -30.85 -10.04
C ILE A 141 20.64 -31.23 -10.08
N ASP A 142 20.97 -32.29 -10.79
CA ASP A 142 22.37 -32.77 -10.94
C ASP A 142 23.10 -31.96 -12.02
N GLU A 143 24.47 -31.94 -11.90
CA GLU A 143 25.35 -31.20 -12.80
C GLU A 143 25.22 -31.66 -14.25
N LYS A 144 25.10 -32.99 -14.46
CA LYS A 144 25.00 -33.57 -15.79
C LYS A 144 23.76 -33.12 -16.53
N THR A 145 22.62 -33.07 -15.82
CA THR A 145 21.35 -32.61 -16.40
C THR A 145 21.47 -31.15 -16.87
N VAL A 146 22.10 -30.27 -16.07
CA VAL A 146 22.33 -28.85 -16.42
C VAL A 146 23.30 -28.73 -17.61
N ALA A 147 24.41 -29.50 -17.61
CA ALA A 147 25.38 -29.51 -18.70
C ALA A 147 24.79 -30.06 -20.02
N ASP A 148 23.92 -31.06 -19.94
CA ASP A 148 23.24 -31.63 -21.13
C ASP A 148 22.16 -30.61 -21.65
N ALA A 149 21.51 -29.85 -20.79
CA ALA A 149 20.59 -28.76 -21.18
C ALA A 149 21.35 -27.63 -21.91
N ALA A 150 22.52 -27.24 -21.43
CA ALA A 150 23.36 -26.22 -22.05
C ALA A 150 23.88 -26.60 -23.46
N LYS A 151 23.87 -27.86 -23.83
CA LYS A 151 24.16 -28.30 -25.22
C LYS A 151 22.99 -28.03 -26.18
N ARG A 152 21.77 -27.85 -25.67
CA ARG A 152 20.56 -27.64 -26.47
C ARG A 152 20.11 -26.18 -26.50
N SER A 153 20.64 -25.38 -25.60
CA SER A 153 20.28 -23.98 -25.42
C SER A 153 21.47 -23.13 -24.95
N SER A 154 21.61 -21.94 -25.45
CA SER A 154 22.57 -20.97 -24.94
C SER A 154 21.98 -20.07 -23.81
N CYS A 155 20.68 -20.11 -23.63
CA CYS A 155 19.97 -19.26 -22.68
C CYS A 155 19.26 -20.05 -21.58
N ALA A 156 19.50 -19.67 -20.33
CA ALA A 156 18.80 -20.20 -19.16
C ALA A 156 18.06 -19.08 -18.43
N VAL A 157 16.83 -19.35 -18.00
CA VAL A 157 16.06 -18.51 -17.08
C VAL A 157 16.00 -19.21 -15.73
N VAL A 158 16.46 -18.59 -14.67
CA VAL A 158 16.36 -19.09 -13.29
C VAL A 158 15.33 -18.25 -12.53
N VAL A 159 14.35 -18.89 -11.92
CA VAL A 159 13.29 -18.20 -11.17
C VAL A 159 13.42 -18.46 -9.68
N ILE A 160 13.51 -17.37 -8.90
CA ILE A 160 13.58 -17.40 -7.44
C ILE A 160 12.31 -16.78 -6.89
N GLY A 161 11.61 -17.48 -6.00
CA GLY A 161 10.33 -17.01 -5.47
C GLY A 161 10.30 -16.84 -3.96
N ARG A 162 9.62 -15.80 -3.53
CA ARG A 162 9.31 -15.51 -2.12
C ARG A 162 7.87 -15.13 -1.97
N SER A 163 7.20 -15.74 -1.00
CA SER A 163 5.87 -15.26 -0.61
C SER A 163 5.97 -14.09 0.37
N ALA A 164 4.94 -13.29 0.41
CA ALA A 164 4.68 -12.28 1.42
C ALA A 164 3.32 -12.56 2.09
N GLY A 165 2.97 -11.90 3.17
CA GLY A 165 1.67 -12.14 3.76
C GLY A 165 1.40 -11.46 5.09
N GLU A 166 0.12 -11.40 5.41
CA GLU A 166 -0.44 -10.89 6.65
C GLU A 166 -0.16 -11.84 7.83
N ASP A 167 -0.12 -11.30 9.06
CA ASP A 167 0.18 -12.00 10.31
C ASP A 167 1.57 -12.68 10.37
N ARG A 168 2.49 -12.30 9.50
CA ARG A 168 3.86 -12.82 9.53
C ARG A 168 4.85 -11.87 8.86
N GLU A 169 6.06 -11.82 9.42
CA GLU A 169 7.19 -11.13 8.80
C GLU A 169 8.00 -12.04 7.88
N ASN A 170 8.72 -11.44 6.95
CA ASN A 170 9.93 -12.02 6.41
C ASN A 170 11.00 -12.08 7.51
N THR A 171 12.02 -12.89 7.33
CA THR A 171 13.04 -13.14 8.35
C THR A 171 14.43 -13.18 7.72
N LEU A 172 15.45 -12.81 8.49
CA LEU A 172 16.85 -12.91 8.12
C LEU A 172 17.31 -14.39 8.09
N LYS A 173 16.66 -15.18 7.24
CA LYS A 173 16.92 -16.60 7.06
C LYS A 173 16.94 -16.96 5.59
N LYS A 174 17.64 -18.06 5.27
CA LYS A 174 17.60 -18.69 3.96
C LYS A 174 16.18 -19.09 3.59
N GLY A 175 15.76 -18.79 2.36
CA GLY A 175 14.40 -19.01 1.87
C GLY A 175 13.39 -17.94 2.30
N SER A 176 13.84 -16.87 3.00
CA SER A 176 13.05 -15.67 3.24
C SER A 176 13.80 -14.45 2.68
N TYR A 177 14.60 -13.76 3.48
CA TYR A 177 15.41 -12.64 2.99
C TYR A 177 16.60 -13.11 2.16
N TYR A 178 17.27 -14.21 2.55
CA TYR A 178 18.43 -14.76 1.84
C TYR A 178 18.04 -15.95 0.94
N LEU A 179 18.87 -16.22 -0.09
CA LEU A 179 18.75 -17.42 -0.90
C LEU A 179 18.91 -18.69 -0.06
N THR A 180 18.26 -19.77 -0.47
CA THR A 180 18.49 -21.10 0.08
C THR A 180 19.81 -21.69 -0.44
N ASP A 181 20.31 -22.74 0.21
CA ASP A 181 21.49 -23.46 -0.28
C ASP A 181 21.22 -24.12 -1.64
N ASP A 182 20.00 -24.63 -1.85
CA ASP A 182 19.61 -25.30 -3.09
C ASP A 182 19.45 -24.28 -4.25
N GLU A 183 18.92 -23.08 -4.00
CA GLU A 183 18.88 -21.97 -4.98
C GLU A 183 20.29 -21.50 -5.34
N THR A 184 21.18 -21.37 -4.34
CA THR A 184 22.58 -21.00 -4.58
C THR A 184 23.30 -22.08 -5.41
N ALA A 185 23.10 -23.35 -5.07
CA ALA A 185 23.68 -24.48 -5.83
C ALA A 185 23.11 -24.55 -7.26
N LEU A 186 21.84 -24.21 -7.47
CA LEU A 186 21.23 -24.11 -8.79
C LEU A 186 21.91 -23.02 -9.62
N LEU A 187 22.02 -21.80 -9.05
CA LEU A 187 22.71 -20.68 -9.71
C LEU A 187 24.16 -21.00 -10.05
N ASP A 188 24.91 -21.67 -9.13
CA ASP A 188 26.29 -22.09 -9.36
C ASP A 188 26.39 -22.96 -10.60
N LYS A 189 25.52 -23.97 -10.73
CA LYS A 189 25.51 -24.88 -11.86
C LYS A 189 25.08 -24.23 -13.16
N VAL A 190 24.00 -23.44 -13.13
CA VAL A 190 23.48 -22.80 -14.33
C VAL A 190 24.47 -21.77 -14.87
N THR A 191 24.99 -20.88 -14.02
CA THR A 191 25.97 -19.87 -14.45
C THR A 191 27.32 -20.41 -14.87
N ALA A 192 27.64 -21.65 -14.48
CA ALA A 192 28.87 -22.31 -14.94
C ALA A 192 28.73 -23.00 -16.32
N ASN A 193 27.51 -23.37 -16.71
CA ASN A 193 27.27 -24.16 -17.92
C ASN A 193 26.63 -23.35 -19.06
N PHE A 194 25.81 -22.33 -18.76
CA PHE A 194 25.12 -21.53 -19.77
C PHE A 194 25.88 -20.23 -20.09
N LYS A 195 25.88 -19.85 -21.37
CA LYS A 195 26.45 -18.58 -21.83
C LYS A 195 25.65 -17.40 -21.34
N ASN A 196 24.31 -17.50 -21.41
CA ASN A 196 23.37 -16.46 -21.06
C ASN A 196 22.48 -16.94 -19.90
N THR A 197 22.58 -16.30 -18.74
CA THR A 197 21.73 -16.61 -17.59
C THR A 197 20.90 -15.38 -17.22
N VAL A 198 19.59 -15.53 -17.26
CA VAL A 198 18.59 -14.54 -16.84
C VAL A 198 18.05 -14.98 -15.48
N VAL A 199 17.99 -14.09 -14.50
CA VAL A 199 17.40 -14.39 -13.19
C VAL A 199 16.16 -13.53 -12.97
N LEU A 200 15.06 -14.19 -12.61
CA LEU A 200 13.78 -13.55 -12.29
C LEU A 200 13.50 -13.64 -10.79
N ILE A 201 13.21 -12.52 -10.15
CA ILE A 201 12.85 -12.45 -8.74
C ILE A 201 11.33 -12.26 -8.61
N ASN A 202 10.64 -13.36 -8.30
CA ASN A 202 9.21 -13.38 -8.01
C ASN A 202 8.99 -13.22 -6.50
N SER A 203 8.93 -11.99 -6.03
CA SER A 203 8.78 -11.66 -4.61
C SER A 203 7.82 -10.49 -4.41
N GLY A 204 7.10 -10.49 -3.30
CA GLY A 204 6.28 -9.33 -2.90
C GLY A 204 7.06 -8.25 -2.14
N ASN A 205 8.29 -8.54 -1.72
CA ASN A 205 9.14 -7.65 -0.93
C ASN A 205 10.55 -7.62 -1.52
N ILE A 206 11.32 -6.60 -1.14
CA ILE A 206 12.77 -6.61 -1.36
C ILE A 206 13.41 -7.77 -0.58
N ILE A 207 14.32 -8.50 -1.23
CA ILE A 207 15.18 -9.54 -0.64
C ILE A 207 16.65 -9.13 -0.75
N ASP A 208 17.53 -9.84 -0.06
CA ASP A 208 18.96 -9.64 -0.24
C ASP A 208 19.35 -9.87 -1.70
N MET A 209 20.01 -8.89 -2.30
CA MET A 209 20.52 -8.96 -3.67
C MET A 209 22.06 -9.02 -3.71
N SER A 210 22.75 -9.05 -2.58
CA SER A 210 24.21 -9.10 -2.49
C SER A 210 24.82 -10.35 -3.15
N TRP A 211 24.04 -11.42 -3.30
CA TRP A 211 24.43 -12.64 -4.00
C TRP A 211 24.83 -12.39 -5.46
N MET A 212 24.31 -11.32 -6.11
CA MET A 212 24.68 -10.95 -7.48
C MET A 212 26.19 -10.73 -7.62
N ASN A 213 26.85 -10.21 -6.59
CA ASN A 213 28.29 -9.94 -6.58
C ASN A 213 29.13 -11.19 -6.78
N LYS A 214 28.66 -12.34 -6.28
CA LYS A 214 29.32 -13.66 -6.47
C LYS A 214 29.42 -14.06 -7.94
N TYR A 215 28.43 -13.72 -8.73
CA TYR A 215 28.32 -14.18 -10.11
C TYR A 215 28.80 -13.14 -11.13
N GLY A 216 28.70 -11.84 -10.83
CA GLY A 216 29.18 -10.76 -11.69
C GLY A 216 28.63 -10.86 -13.12
N ASP A 217 29.52 -10.86 -14.12
CA ASP A 217 29.14 -10.92 -15.53
C ASP A 217 28.59 -12.27 -16.02
N ARG A 218 28.64 -13.32 -15.21
CA ARG A 218 27.95 -14.58 -15.49
C ARG A 218 26.41 -14.45 -15.42
N LEU A 219 25.92 -13.40 -14.78
CA LEU A 219 24.51 -13.00 -14.86
C LEU A 219 24.31 -12.09 -16.06
N GLY A 220 23.66 -12.60 -17.09
CA GLY A 220 23.34 -11.82 -18.29
C GLY A 220 22.27 -10.78 -18.04
N ALA A 221 21.19 -11.14 -17.32
CA ALA A 221 20.15 -10.19 -16.89
C ALA A 221 19.54 -10.58 -15.54
N VAL A 222 19.03 -9.60 -14.81
CA VAL A 222 18.31 -9.78 -13.55
C VAL A 222 17.10 -8.85 -13.55
N LEU A 223 15.90 -9.42 -13.30
CA LEU A 223 14.65 -8.68 -13.26
C LEU A 223 13.89 -8.96 -11.96
N TYR A 224 13.39 -7.92 -11.35
CA TYR A 224 12.35 -8.01 -10.32
C TYR A 224 11.00 -8.06 -11.03
N VAL A 225 10.36 -9.25 -11.03
CA VAL A 225 9.07 -9.47 -11.70
C VAL A 225 7.90 -9.41 -10.72
N TRP A 226 8.18 -9.21 -9.45
CA TRP A 226 7.21 -9.09 -8.36
C TRP A 226 6.18 -10.22 -8.34
N GLN A 227 4.92 -9.90 -8.01
CA GLN A 227 3.75 -10.78 -8.04
C GLN A 227 2.66 -10.10 -8.87
N GLY A 228 2.57 -10.46 -10.13
CA GLY A 228 1.81 -9.72 -11.16
C GLY A 228 0.35 -10.14 -11.33
N GLY A 229 -0.25 -10.86 -10.37
CA GLY A 229 -1.64 -11.30 -10.49
C GLY A 229 -1.87 -12.37 -11.56
N MET A 230 -3.10 -12.45 -12.07
CA MET A 230 -3.52 -13.53 -12.97
C MET A 230 -2.79 -13.56 -14.31
N GLU A 231 -2.31 -12.40 -14.80
CA GLU A 231 -1.64 -12.26 -16.11
C GLU A 231 -0.10 -12.23 -15.99
N SER A 232 0.45 -12.52 -14.82
CA SER A 232 1.89 -12.41 -14.51
C SER A 232 2.79 -13.11 -15.52
N GLY A 233 2.49 -14.36 -15.87
CA GLY A 233 3.29 -15.13 -16.81
C GLY A 233 3.27 -14.52 -18.22
N ASN A 234 2.12 -14.05 -18.69
CA ASN A 234 1.99 -13.39 -20.00
C ASN A 234 2.82 -12.11 -20.05
N ALA A 235 2.72 -11.25 -19.01
CA ALA A 235 3.50 -10.02 -18.91
C ALA A 235 5.02 -10.30 -18.95
N ILE A 236 5.49 -11.29 -18.19
CA ILE A 236 6.90 -11.67 -18.18
C ILE A 236 7.32 -12.21 -19.56
N GLY A 237 6.50 -13.06 -20.17
CA GLY A 237 6.76 -13.60 -21.52
C GLY A 237 6.88 -12.49 -22.57
N GLU A 238 6.01 -11.49 -22.55
CA GLU A 238 6.07 -10.35 -23.47
C GLU A 238 7.30 -9.48 -23.24
N VAL A 239 7.70 -9.27 -21.98
CA VAL A 239 8.96 -8.57 -21.66
C VAL A 239 10.16 -9.39 -22.14
N LEU A 240 10.28 -10.67 -21.79
CA LEU A 240 11.43 -11.49 -22.19
C LEU A 240 11.59 -11.64 -23.70
N SER A 241 10.46 -11.67 -24.45
CA SER A 241 10.48 -11.76 -25.92
C SER A 241 10.71 -10.43 -26.63
N GLY A 242 10.73 -9.30 -25.92
CA GLY A 242 10.86 -7.97 -26.50
C GLY A 242 9.59 -7.42 -27.14
N LYS A 243 8.43 -8.07 -26.95
CA LYS A 243 7.13 -7.51 -27.36
C LYS A 243 6.76 -6.28 -26.52
N ALA A 244 7.15 -6.30 -25.25
CA ALA A 244 7.11 -5.15 -24.35
C ALA A 244 8.52 -4.82 -23.86
N SER A 245 8.87 -3.53 -23.75
CA SER A 245 10.10 -3.10 -23.09
C SER A 245 9.82 -2.82 -21.62
N PRO A 246 10.63 -3.35 -20.68
CA PRO A 246 10.47 -3.02 -19.27
C PRO A 246 10.63 -1.51 -19.06
N SER A 247 9.75 -0.93 -18.27
CA SER A 247 9.75 0.50 -17.93
C SER A 247 9.46 0.74 -16.45
N GLY A 248 9.50 -0.32 -15.64
CA GLY A 248 9.33 -0.26 -14.20
C GLY A 248 10.55 0.35 -13.50
N LYS A 249 10.29 1.07 -12.41
CA LYS A 249 11.29 1.70 -11.56
C LYS A 249 11.13 1.21 -10.12
N LEU A 250 12.22 1.02 -9.39
CA LEU A 250 12.17 0.58 -7.99
C LEU A 250 11.39 1.57 -7.12
N PRO A 251 10.38 1.11 -6.36
CA PRO A 251 9.67 1.96 -5.41
C PRO A 251 10.37 2.00 -4.04
N ASP A 252 11.48 1.26 -3.90
CA ASP A 252 12.26 1.09 -2.68
C ASP A 252 13.75 1.01 -3.00
N THR A 253 14.58 1.49 -2.09
CA THR A 253 16.04 1.33 -2.15
C THR A 253 16.45 -0.12 -1.83
N ILE A 254 17.35 -0.70 -2.61
CA ILE A 254 17.98 -1.98 -2.31
C ILE A 254 19.39 -1.75 -1.76
N ALA A 255 19.59 -2.04 -0.48
CA ALA A 255 20.87 -1.89 0.20
C ALA A 255 21.79 -3.11 0.01
N ASP A 256 23.08 -2.94 0.35
CA ASP A 256 24.12 -3.97 0.30
C ASP A 256 23.91 -5.11 1.32
N CYS A 257 23.26 -4.80 2.46
CA CYS A 257 22.87 -5.77 3.48
C CYS A 257 21.73 -5.23 4.34
N TYR A 258 21.09 -6.11 5.10
CA TYR A 258 19.97 -5.73 5.96
C TYR A 258 20.34 -4.70 7.03
N GLU A 259 21.51 -4.85 7.63
CA GLU A 259 22.00 -3.99 8.71
C GLU A 259 22.21 -2.53 8.27
N SER A 260 22.28 -2.29 6.95
CA SER A 260 22.38 -0.94 6.37
C SER A 260 21.06 -0.17 6.41
N TYR A 261 19.91 -0.85 6.51
CA TYR A 261 18.62 -0.17 6.61
C TYR A 261 18.46 0.56 7.94
N PRO A 262 17.97 1.81 7.96
CA PRO A 262 17.90 2.62 9.17
C PRO A 262 16.98 2.04 10.24
N ALA A 263 15.91 1.34 9.83
CA ALA A 263 14.95 0.70 10.74
C ALA A 263 15.45 -0.62 11.34
N ALA A 264 16.51 -1.25 10.81
CA ALA A 264 16.93 -2.62 11.14
C ALA A 264 17.07 -2.90 12.64
N LYS A 265 17.56 -1.94 13.42
CA LYS A 265 17.73 -2.07 14.89
C LYS A 265 16.41 -1.91 15.66
N ASN A 266 15.41 -1.32 15.06
CA ASN A 266 14.14 -0.93 15.68
C ASN A 266 12.91 -1.52 14.99
N PHE A 267 13.06 -2.65 14.27
CA PHE A 267 12.00 -3.38 13.64
C PHE A 267 11.74 -4.73 14.34
N GLY A 268 10.49 -5.22 14.26
CA GLY A 268 10.11 -6.56 14.69
C GLY A 268 10.05 -6.80 16.20
N LYS A 269 10.17 -5.78 17.04
CA LYS A 269 10.00 -5.90 18.49
C LYS A 269 8.54 -6.15 18.85
N LYS A 270 8.31 -6.92 19.94
CA LYS A 270 6.96 -7.39 20.29
C LYS A 270 6.10 -6.34 20.97
N THR A 271 6.69 -5.40 21.69
CA THR A 271 5.98 -4.44 22.55
C THR A 271 5.92 -3.04 21.97
N TYR A 272 7.05 -2.53 21.51
CA TYR A 272 7.14 -1.22 20.86
C TYR A 272 8.34 -1.16 19.92
N ASN A 273 8.29 -0.26 18.96
CA ASN A 273 9.44 0.15 18.16
C ASN A 273 9.55 1.67 18.21
N ASN A 274 10.73 2.16 18.55
CA ASN A 274 11.05 3.56 18.36
C ASN A 274 11.37 3.77 16.86
N TYR A 275 10.68 4.67 16.21
CA TYR A 275 10.96 5.07 14.84
C TYR A 275 12.09 6.10 14.86
N ALA A 276 13.26 5.60 15.34
CA ALA A 276 14.40 6.43 15.65
C ALA A 276 15.12 6.99 14.41
N GLU A 277 14.85 6.44 13.26
CA GLU A 277 15.29 6.98 11.97
C GLU A 277 14.56 8.27 11.59
N ASP A 278 13.45 8.60 12.25
CA ASP A 278 12.65 9.80 12.06
C ASP A 278 12.20 9.95 10.59
N ILE A 279 12.48 11.09 9.94
CA ILE A 279 12.14 11.33 8.53
C ILE A 279 13.06 10.59 7.55
N PHE A 280 14.14 9.98 8.03
CA PHE A 280 15.15 9.34 7.20
C PHE A 280 14.79 7.88 6.91
N VAL A 281 13.74 7.66 6.13
CA VAL A 281 13.29 6.36 5.65
C VAL A 281 13.76 6.14 4.22
N GLY A 282 14.22 4.93 3.89
CA GLY A 282 14.62 4.54 2.54
C GLY A 282 15.70 5.47 1.95
N TYR A 283 15.52 5.90 0.71
CA TYR A 283 16.51 6.75 0.01
C TYR A 283 16.81 8.07 0.76
N ARG A 284 15.86 8.61 1.55
CA ARG A 284 16.12 9.80 2.38
C ARG A 284 17.27 9.57 3.34
N TYR A 285 17.37 8.37 3.91
CA TYR A 285 18.49 7.99 4.73
C TYR A 285 19.75 7.73 3.92
N PHE A 286 19.61 6.91 2.87
CA PHE A 286 20.78 6.45 2.13
C PHE A 286 21.47 7.61 1.41
N GLU A 287 20.75 8.45 0.68
CA GLU A 287 21.34 9.57 -0.04
C GLU A 287 21.88 10.68 0.89
N THR A 288 21.43 10.71 2.15
CA THR A 288 21.91 11.68 3.15
C THR A 288 23.16 11.17 3.89
N PHE A 289 23.20 9.90 4.28
CA PHE A 289 24.17 9.39 5.26
C PHE A 289 24.98 8.18 4.82
N ALA A 290 24.55 7.43 3.83
CA ALA A 290 25.14 6.14 3.50
C ALA A 290 25.00 5.76 2.01
N PRO A 291 25.32 6.67 1.05
CA PRO A 291 25.12 6.39 -0.38
C PRO A 291 25.94 5.19 -0.88
N GLU A 292 27.09 4.89 -0.23
CA GLU A 292 27.92 3.73 -0.56
C GLU A 292 27.30 2.38 -0.17
N LYS A 293 26.23 2.37 0.61
CA LYS A 293 25.51 1.17 1.06
C LYS A 293 24.40 0.73 0.10
N VAL A 294 24.17 1.46 -0.97
CA VAL A 294 23.09 1.21 -1.93
C VAL A 294 23.59 0.37 -3.09
N MET A 295 22.94 -0.75 -3.36
CA MET A 295 23.13 -1.55 -4.56
C MET A 295 22.32 -1.01 -5.74
N PHE A 296 21.03 -0.75 -5.50
CA PHE A 296 20.12 -0.16 -6.48
C PHE A 296 19.34 0.97 -5.84
N PRO A 297 19.45 2.19 -6.38
CA PRO A 297 18.79 3.35 -5.78
C PRO A 297 17.27 3.35 -6.03
N PHE A 298 16.56 4.12 -5.24
CA PHE A 298 15.15 4.45 -5.46
C PHE A 298 14.95 5.05 -6.85
N GLY A 299 13.91 4.63 -7.58
CA GLY A 299 13.64 5.04 -8.96
C GLY A 299 14.45 4.28 -10.03
N PHE A 300 15.39 3.41 -9.67
CA PHE A 300 16.22 2.70 -10.64
C PHE A 300 15.42 1.67 -11.44
N GLY A 301 15.68 1.61 -12.74
CA GLY A 301 15.19 0.55 -13.64
C GLY A 301 15.68 0.79 -15.06
N LEU A 302 16.14 -0.30 -15.71
CA LEU A 302 16.63 -0.31 -17.09
C LEU A 302 15.53 -0.66 -18.07
N SER A 303 15.71 -0.28 -19.35
CA SER A 303 14.83 -0.65 -20.46
C SER A 303 15.62 -1.23 -21.64
N TYR A 304 14.92 -1.66 -22.70
CA TYR A 304 15.57 -2.12 -23.94
C TYR A 304 15.98 -0.98 -24.88
N THR A 305 15.78 0.25 -24.43
CA THR A 305 16.15 1.46 -25.17
C THR A 305 16.91 2.44 -24.27
N SER A 306 17.32 3.56 -24.83
CA SER A 306 17.96 4.64 -24.08
C SER A 306 17.24 5.94 -24.33
N PHE A 307 17.19 6.80 -23.34
CA PHE A 307 16.58 8.11 -23.43
C PHE A 307 17.60 9.23 -23.22
N GLU A 308 17.44 10.28 -23.96
CA GLU A 308 18.17 11.55 -23.79
C GLU A 308 17.23 12.56 -23.12
N LEU A 309 17.70 13.16 -22.04
CA LEU A 309 17.02 14.24 -21.33
C LEU A 309 17.69 15.55 -21.66
N SER A 310 16.96 16.47 -22.28
CA SER A 310 17.48 17.78 -22.72
C SER A 310 16.48 18.90 -22.40
N ASP A 311 16.86 20.13 -22.67
CA ASP A 311 16.03 21.34 -22.47
C ASP A 311 15.37 21.37 -21.11
N LYS A 312 16.14 21.02 -20.06
CA LYS A 312 15.70 21.01 -18.66
C LYS A 312 15.59 22.45 -18.16
N THR A 313 14.41 22.85 -17.72
CA THR A 313 14.14 24.19 -17.21
C THR A 313 13.35 24.16 -15.92
N VAL A 314 13.63 25.11 -15.03
CA VAL A 314 12.84 25.41 -13.83
C VAL A 314 12.31 26.83 -13.97
N MET A 315 11.05 27.02 -13.69
CA MET A 315 10.39 28.32 -13.60
C MET A 315 9.61 28.38 -12.29
N GLU A 316 9.47 29.57 -11.77
CA GLU A 316 8.61 29.86 -10.62
C GLU A 316 7.47 30.78 -11.06
N ALA A 317 6.26 30.37 -10.74
CA ALA A 317 5.06 31.14 -10.99
C ALA A 317 3.97 30.78 -9.96
N ASP A 318 3.28 31.78 -9.44
CA ASP A 318 2.14 31.61 -8.52
C ASP A 318 2.47 30.68 -7.31
N ASP A 319 3.64 30.88 -6.69
CA ASP A 319 4.19 30.08 -5.56
C ASP A 319 4.34 28.59 -5.89
N ARG A 320 4.64 28.27 -7.15
CA ARG A 320 4.86 26.92 -7.65
C ARG A 320 6.18 26.82 -8.39
N ILE A 321 6.82 25.67 -8.24
CA ILE A 321 7.94 25.24 -9.07
C ILE A 321 7.38 24.49 -10.27
N ILE A 322 7.75 24.89 -11.47
CA ILE A 322 7.38 24.27 -12.74
C ILE A 322 8.65 23.74 -13.39
N VAL A 323 8.73 22.44 -13.56
CA VAL A 323 9.86 21.74 -14.21
C VAL A 323 9.43 21.25 -15.57
N SER A 324 10.23 21.54 -16.60
CA SER A 324 10.02 21.03 -17.95
C SER A 324 11.27 20.32 -18.45
N VAL A 325 11.10 19.11 -18.98
CA VAL A 325 12.18 18.26 -19.51
C VAL A 325 11.76 17.71 -20.87
N LYS A 326 12.62 17.78 -21.85
CA LYS A 326 12.44 17.10 -23.14
C LYS A 326 13.04 15.70 -23.05
N VAL A 327 12.24 14.68 -23.31
CA VAL A 327 12.62 13.26 -23.30
C VAL A 327 12.60 12.76 -24.73
N ARG A 328 13.70 12.19 -25.22
CA ARG A 328 13.82 11.60 -26.55
C ARG A 328 14.28 10.16 -26.45
N ASN A 329 13.57 9.27 -27.13
CA ASN A 329 14.04 7.88 -27.28
C ASN A 329 15.16 7.84 -28.34
N VAL A 330 16.39 7.60 -27.91
CA VAL A 330 17.58 7.56 -28.78
C VAL A 330 18.03 6.11 -29.06
N GLY A 331 17.35 5.12 -28.52
CA GLY A 331 17.64 3.70 -28.77
C GLY A 331 16.76 3.09 -29.84
N SER A 332 16.61 1.76 -29.79
CA SER A 332 15.99 0.96 -30.88
C SER A 332 14.62 0.36 -30.55
N ALA A 333 14.19 0.38 -29.28
CA ALA A 333 12.91 -0.19 -28.86
C ALA A 333 11.92 0.90 -28.44
N ALA A 334 10.64 0.69 -28.70
CA ALA A 334 9.59 1.53 -28.15
C ALA A 334 9.49 1.33 -26.63
N CYS A 335 9.47 2.42 -25.85
CA CYS A 335 9.36 2.34 -24.41
C CYS A 335 8.82 3.64 -23.80
N LYS A 336 8.45 3.59 -22.53
CA LYS A 336 8.16 4.73 -21.66
C LYS A 336 9.34 5.03 -20.75
N GLU A 337 9.48 6.28 -20.31
CA GLU A 337 10.45 6.68 -19.28
C GLU A 337 9.76 7.48 -18.19
N VAL A 338 10.28 7.40 -16.96
CA VAL A 338 9.82 8.20 -15.82
C VAL A 338 10.77 9.37 -15.62
N ILE A 339 10.21 10.56 -15.51
CA ILE A 339 10.95 11.76 -15.09
C ILE A 339 10.62 12.00 -13.62
N GLU A 340 11.66 11.93 -12.82
CA GLU A 340 11.60 12.14 -11.37
C GLU A 340 12.19 13.50 -11.04
N VAL A 341 11.48 14.30 -10.24
CA VAL A 341 11.92 15.61 -9.78
C VAL A 341 12.10 15.56 -8.28
N TYR A 342 13.30 15.96 -7.85
CA TYR A 342 13.65 16.03 -6.44
C TYR A 342 14.02 17.46 -6.04
N TYR A 343 13.91 17.74 -4.75
CA TYR A 343 14.48 18.94 -4.14
C TYR A 343 15.45 18.57 -3.03
N GLY A 344 16.47 19.40 -2.84
CA GLY A 344 17.24 19.50 -1.60
C GLY A 344 16.67 20.64 -0.76
N ALA A 345 16.97 20.66 0.52
CA ALA A 345 16.58 21.75 1.40
C ALA A 345 17.78 22.17 2.26
N PRO A 346 17.89 23.47 2.63
CA PRO A 346 18.93 23.91 3.54
C PRO A 346 18.81 23.16 4.86
N GLN A 347 19.92 22.74 5.45
CA GLN A 347 19.88 21.93 6.68
C GLN A 347 19.25 22.70 7.85
N GLY A 348 19.58 24.00 8.00
CA GLY A 348 18.96 24.88 8.97
C GLY A 348 18.96 24.33 10.40
N GLU A 349 17.96 24.72 11.18
CA GLU A 349 17.78 24.27 12.57
C GLU A 349 17.12 22.88 12.65
N LEU A 350 16.39 22.48 11.58
CA LEU A 350 15.57 21.26 11.62
C LEU A 350 16.29 20.02 11.10
N GLY A 351 17.39 20.19 10.34
CA GLY A 351 18.05 19.07 9.63
C GLY A 351 17.13 18.37 8.66
N LYS A 352 17.58 18.06 7.45
CA LYS A 352 16.71 17.54 6.37
C LYS A 352 17.41 16.47 5.55
N ALA A 353 16.65 15.68 4.84
CA ALA A 353 17.19 14.75 3.85
C ALA A 353 17.89 15.51 2.72
N ALA A 354 18.98 14.96 2.20
CA ALA A 354 19.73 15.57 1.09
C ALA A 354 18.87 15.72 -0.17
N LYS A 355 17.97 14.78 -0.40
CA LYS A 355 16.99 14.80 -1.50
C LYS A 355 15.63 14.29 -1.03
N SER A 356 14.55 14.87 -1.52
CA SER A 356 13.18 14.43 -1.36
C SER A 356 12.43 14.51 -2.68
N LEU A 357 11.65 13.49 -3.01
CA LEU A 357 10.82 13.47 -4.22
C LEU A 357 9.77 14.57 -4.14
N ALA A 358 9.70 15.42 -5.17
CA ALA A 358 8.78 16.55 -5.29
C ALA A 358 7.64 16.29 -6.26
N ALA A 359 7.96 15.65 -7.38
CA ALA A 359 7.00 15.30 -8.43
C ALA A 359 7.59 14.22 -9.34
N TYR A 360 6.73 13.58 -10.12
CA TYR A 360 7.14 12.65 -11.19
C TYR A 360 6.07 12.57 -12.28
N GLU A 361 6.51 12.18 -13.48
CA GLU A 361 5.59 11.90 -14.61
C GLU A 361 6.19 10.82 -15.51
N LYS A 362 5.35 9.90 -15.99
CA LYS A 362 5.74 8.88 -16.96
C LYS A 362 5.35 9.32 -18.36
N THR A 363 6.26 9.19 -19.33
CA THR A 363 5.98 9.52 -20.74
C THR A 363 4.90 8.57 -21.31
N ARG A 364 4.27 8.99 -22.43
CA ARG A 364 3.65 8.02 -23.32
C ARG A 364 4.71 7.05 -23.86
N THR A 365 4.29 5.98 -24.51
CA THR A 365 5.25 5.16 -25.26
C THR A 365 5.88 5.99 -26.37
N LEU A 366 7.22 6.08 -26.34
CA LEU A 366 8.02 6.77 -27.37
C LEU A 366 8.66 5.74 -28.31
N LEU A 367 8.36 5.85 -29.60
CA LEU A 367 9.03 5.07 -30.64
C LEU A 367 10.51 5.56 -30.80
N PRO A 368 11.40 4.75 -31.40
CA PRO A 368 12.75 5.19 -31.72
C PRO A 368 12.76 6.53 -32.45
N GLY A 369 13.48 7.50 -31.93
CA GLY A 369 13.61 8.88 -32.45
C GLY A 369 12.49 9.81 -32.03
N GLU A 370 11.39 9.35 -31.43
CA GLU A 370 10.34 10.24 -30.92
C GLU A 370 10.74 10.98 -29.65
N GLU A 371 10.12 12.12 -29.45
CA GLU A 371 10.31 12.95 -28.26
C GLU A 371 8.97 13.38 -27.65
N GLN A 372 9.03 13.69 -26.36
CA GLN A 372 7.94 14.28 -25.58
C GLN A 372 8.52 15.33 -24.63
N ARG A 373 7.80 16.43 -24.46
CA ARG A 373 8.04 17.37 -23.38
C ARG A 373 7.20 16.99 -22.19
N VAL A 374 7.88 16.64 -21.10
CA VAL A 374 7.25 16.37 -19.79
C VAL A 374 7.26 17.67 -19.00
N VAL A 375 6.12 18.04 -18.43
CA VAL A 375 5.99 19.21 -17.56
C VAL A 375 5.31 18.75 -16.29
N VAL A 376 5.94 19.01 -15.14
CA VAL A 376 5.37 18.77 -13.82
C VAL A 376 5.44 20.05 -13.00
N SER A 377 4.49 20.24 -12.10
CA SER A 377 4.54 21.37 -11.18
C SER A 377 4.12 21.00 -9.78
N PHE A 378 4.67 21.66 -8.78
CA PHE A 378 4.31 21.47 -7.38
C PHE A 378 4.41 22.79 -6.62
N PRO A 379 3.57 23.01 -5.58
CA PRO A 379 3.65 24.19 -4.73
C PRO A 379 4.98 24.26 -3.98
N CYS A 380 5.55 25.43 -3.78
CA CYS A 380 6.73 25.60 -2.94
C CYS A 380 6.51 25.06 -1.52
N ALA A 381 5.30 25.20 -1.00
CA ALA A 381 4.91 24.65 0.30
C ALA A 381 5.12 23.11 0.45
N ASN A 382 5.17 22.35 -0.65
CA ASN A 382 5.47 20.90 -0.60
C ASN A 382 6.91 20.60 -0.17
N MET A 383 7.81 21.59 -0.19
CA MET A 383 9.19 21.47 0.29
C MET A 383 9.33 21.80 1.79
N ALA A 384 8.23 22.21 2.47
CA ALA A 384 8.25 22.59 3.87
C ALA A 384 8.45 21.39 4.81
N SER A 385 9.12 21.65 5.94
CA SER A 385 9.31 20.68 7.02
C SER A 385 8.47 21.07 8.23
N PHE A 386 7.96 20.08 8.97
CA PHE A 386 7.19 20.31 10.19
C PHE A 386 8.11 20.50 11.40
N ASP A 387 8.02 21.62 12.08
CA ASP A 387 8.77 21.90 13.31
C ASP A 387 8.00 21.46 14.57
N ASP A 388 8.25 20.24 15.03
CA ASP A 388 7.68 19.70 16.27
C ASP A 388 8.44 20.16 17.53
N SER A 389 9.59 20.82 17.36
CA SER A 389 10.52 21.18 18.42
C SER A 389 10.50 22.67 18.79
N GLY A 390 10.07 23.53 17.89
CA GLY A 390 10.16 24.98 18.01
C GLY A 390 11.56 25.55 17.70
N LYS A 391 12.49 24.74 17.20
CA LYS A 391 13.87 25.18 16.90
C LYS A 391 13.93 26.22 15.80
N SER A 392 13.04 26.16 14.81
CA SER A 392 12.96 27.19 13.76
C SER A 392 12.43 28.54 14.27
N GLY A 393 11.87 28.58 15.48
CA GLY A 393 11.14 29.73 16.03
C GLY A 393 9.63 29.72 15.70
N ALA A 394 9.14 28.68 14.97
CA ALA A 394 7.74 28.51 14.59
C ALA A 394 7.24 27.11 14.96
N ALA A 395 7.12 26.84 16.27
CA ALA A 395 6.66 25.55 16.77
C ALA A 395 5.33 25.11 16.16
N PHE A 396 5.22 23.83 15.83
CA PHE A 396 4.04 23.17 15.24
C PHE A 396 3.54 23.80 13.94
N CYS A 397 4.47 24.31 13.14
CA CYS A 397 4.20 24.84 11.80
C CYS A 397 4.95 24.03 10.74
N TYR A 398 4.40 24.01 9.52
CA TYR A 398 5.20 23.70 8.35
C TYR A 398 5.96 24.94 7.93
N VAL A 399 7.26 24.81 7.75
CA VAL A 399 8.17 25.94 7.45
C VAL A 399 9.10 25.63 6.30
N LEU A 400 9.37 26.67 5.51
CA LEU A 400 10.53 26.73 4.62
C LEU A 400 11.57 27.58 5.34
N GLU A 401 12.72 26.99 5.69
CA GLU A 401 13.82 27.72 6.31
C GLU A 401 14.56 28.54 5.26
N ALA A 402 15.14 29.65 5.66
CA ALA A 402 15.91 30.50 4.77
C ALA A 402 17.07 29.73 4.13
N GLY A 403 17.28 29.92 2.84
CA GLY A 403 18.37 29.31 2.07
C GLY A 403 17.94 28.80 0.71
N ASP A 404 18.84 28.08 0.08
CA ASP A 404 18.68 27.55 -1.26
C ASP A 404 18.08 26.14 -1.24
N TYR A 405 17.09 25.93 -2.12
CA TYR A 405 16.42 24.67 -2.41
C TYR A 405 16.78 24.24 -3.83
N PRO A 406 17.88 23.53 -4.04
CA PRO A 406 18.22 23.01 -5.35
C PRO A 406 17.17 22.03 -5.86
N ILE A 407 16.79 22.19 -7.14
CA ILE A 407 15.81 21.35 -7.83
C ILE A 407 16.58 20.45 -8.80
N TYR A 408 16.27 19.16 -8.75
CA TYR A 408 16.91 18.12 -9.54
C TYR A 408 15.90 17.43 -10.45
N ALA A 409 16.33 16.98 -11.65
CA ALA A 409 15.51 16.13 -12.52
C ALA A 409 16.35 15.04 -13.19
N GLY A 410 15.79 13.84 -13.27
CA GLY A 410 16.43 12.66 -13.85
C GLY A 410 15.49 11.48 -13.93
N THR A 411 16.02 10.26 -13.96
CA THR A 411 15.27 9.01 -14.10
C THR A 411 15.37 8.10 -12.87
N ASP A 412 16.11 8.51 -11.85
CA ASP A 412 16.19 7.94 -10.50
C ASP A 412 16.86 8.95 -9.56
N VAL A 413 16.85 8.71 -8.26
CA VAL A 413 17.37 9.65 -7.24
C VAL A 413 18.84 9.99 -7.41
N ARG A 414 19.66 9.15 -8.08
CA ARG A 414 21.08 9.36 -8.32
C ARG A 414 21.42 9.93 -9.68
N SER A 415 20.68 9.52 -10.71
CA SER A 415 20.86 10.04 -12.08
C SER A 415 20.33 11.45 -12.26
N CYS A 416 19.59 12.00 -11.29
CA CYS A 416 19.06 13.34 -11.35
C CYS A 416 20.16 14.41 -11.20
N GLU A 417 20.13 15.40 -12.09
CA GLU A 417 21.02 16.56 -12.12
C GLU A 417 20.33 17.80 -11.57
N GLN A 418 21.09 18.69 -10.94
CA GLN A 418 20.56 19.98 -10.52
C GLN A 418 20.25 20.84 -11.76
N ILE A 419 19.01 21.29 -11.87
CA ILE A 419 18.48 22.04 -13.02
C ILE A 419 18.06 23.46 -12.67
N GLY A 420 17.98 23.78 -11.38
CA GLY A 420 17.61 25.10 -10.87
C GLY A 420 17.73 25.18 -9.36
N VAL A 421 17.42 26.35 -8.82
CA VAL A 421 17.38 26.61 -7.38
C VAL A 421 16.21 27.52 -7.09
N HIS A 422 15.41 27.18 -6.08
CA HIS A 422 14.48 28.10 -5.42
C HIS A 422 15.16 28.65 -4.16
N THR A 423 14.99 29.93 -3.87
CA THR A 423 15.62 30.57 -2.70
C THR A 423 14.57 31.21 -1.79
N GLU A 424 14.53 30.80 -0.53
CA GLU A 424 13.76 31.48 0.51
C GLU A 424 14.69 32.50 1.21
N PRO A 425 14.37 33.79 1.14
CA PRO A 425 15.23 34.83 1.75
C PRO A 425 15.18 34.84 3.27
N GLU A 426 14.08 34.39 3.84
CA GLU A 426 13.82 34.31 5.28
C GLU A 426 12.93 33.11 5.61
N LEU A 427 12.80 32.78 6.90
CA LEU A 427 11.88 31.72 7.35
C LEU A 427 10.45 32.04 6.89
N ARG A 428 9.85 31.14 6.12
CA ARG A 428 8.46 31.23 5.68
C ARG A 428 7.60 30.15 6.32
N VAL A 429 6.58 30.56 7.07
CA VAL A 429 5.57 29.65 7.59
C VAL A 429 4.53 29.41 6.49
N THR A 430 4.44 28.18 6.00
CA THR A 430 3.48 27.77 4.97
C THR A 430 2.14 27.33 5.56
N GLU A 431 2.17 26.70 6.73
CA GLU A 431 0.96 26.28 7.44
C GLU A 431 1.17 26.36 8.96
N ARG A 432 0.21 27.01 9.67
CA ARG A 432 0.21 27.10 11.13
C ARG A 432 -0.74 26.07 11.71
N LEU A 433 -0.19 25.14 12.48
CA LEU A 433 -0.93 24.11 13.17
C LEU A 433 -0.74 24.25 14.69
N ALA A 434 -1.09 23.21 15.43
CA ALA A 434 -0.78 23.06 16.84
C ALA A 434 -0.36 21.61 17.11
N SER A 435 0.36 21.37 18.21
CA SER A 435 0.55 19.98 18.65
C SER A 435 -0.79 19.32 18.92
N ARG A 436 -0.94 18.06 18.51
CA ARG A 436 -2.20 17.34 18.66
C ARG A 436 -2.13 16.34 19.80
N ALA A 437 -3.23 16.20 20.49
CA ALA A 437 -3.35 15.24 21.57
C ALA A 437 -2.99 13.84 21.05
N ASP A 438 -2.15 13.13 21.80
CA ASP A 438 -1.67 11.79 21.50
C ASP A 438 -0.73 11.64 20.28
N CYS A 439 -0.52 12.67 19.45
CA CYS A 439 0.33 12.58 18.25
C CYS A 439 1.81 12.66 18.54
N ALA A 440 2.22 13.42 19.57
CA ALA A 440 3.60 13.40 20.02
C ALA A 440 3.87 12.24 21.01
N PRO A 441 5.09 11.71 21.09
CA PRO A 441 5.44 10.65 22.03
C PRO A 441 5.23 11.05 23.50
N LYS A 442 4.83 10.08 24.31
CA LYS A 442 4.78 10.21 25.79
C LYS A 442 6.05 9.64 26.44
N GLU A 443 6.76 8.80 25.72
CA GLU A 443 7.99 8.12 26.15
C GLU A 443 9.18 8.66 25.38
N ALA A 444 10.24 9.08 26.07
CA ALA A 444 11.43 9.63 25.44
C ALA A 444 12.22 8.54 24.71
N PHE A 445 12.75 8.89 23.56
CA PHE A 445 13.77 8.16 22.82
C PHE A 445 14.57 9.14 21.95
N ASP A 446 15.76 8.73 21.53
CA ASP A 446 16.57 9.56 20.66
C ASP A 446 16.21 9.28 19.19
N ARG A 447 16.04 10.36 18.42
CA ARG A 447 15.79 10.34 16.98
C ARG A 447 17.01 10.79 16.20
N LEU A 448 17.18 10.24 15.00
CA LEU A 448 18.19 10.67 14.04
C LEU A 448 17.85 12.04 13.49
N VAL A 449 18.83 12.91 13.44
CA VAL A 449 18.77 14.21 12.78
C VAL A 449 20.01 14.41 11.90
N ALA A 450 19.88 15.22 10.85
CA ALA A 450 21.03 15.67 10.08
C ALA A 450 21.62 16.91 10.77
N ALA A 451 22.94 16.91 10.94
CA ALA A 451 23.71 18.05 11.40
C ALA A 451 24.80 18.35 10.37
N THR A 452 25.27 19.58 10.32
CA THR A 452 26.38 19.99 9.47
C THR A 452 27.63 20.21 10.29
N ASP A 453 28.76 19.66 9.85
CA ASP A 453 30.06 19.97 10.42
C ASP A 453 30.54 21.38 9.99
N GLU A 454 31.71 21.80 10.49
CA GLU A 454 32.31 23.11 10.18
C GLU A 454 32.61 23.30 8.68
N GLN A 455 32.72 22.22 7.92
CA GLN A 455 32.97 22.21 6.47
C GLN A 455 31.68 22.14 5.65
N GLY A 456 30.49 22.10 6.31
CA GLY A 456 29.19 22.00 5.66
C GLY A 456 28.79 20.58 5.21
N LYS A 457 29.54 19.55 5.65
CA LYS A 457 29.21 18.16 5.37
C LYS A 457 28.10 17.69 6.31
N ILE A 458 27.11 16.97 5.77
CA ILE A 458 26.03 16.40 6.55
C ILE A 458 26.52 15.16 7.32
N GLU A 459 26.26 15.14 8.62
CA GLU A 459 26.61 14.03 9.52
C GLU A 459 25.41 13.60 10.36
N LYS A 460 25.48 12.35 10.87
CA LYS A 460 24.45 11.81 11.78
C LYS A 460 24.59 12.43 13.16
N ALA A 461 23.52 13.00 13.64
CA ALA A 461 23.38 13.39 15.04
C ALA A 461 22.12 12.77 15.64
N TYR A 462 21.98 12.86 16.94
CA TYR A 462 20.80 12.32 17.64
C TYR A 462 20.34 13.36 18.66
N GLU A 463 19.03 13.45 18.79
CA GLU A 463 18.40 14.32 19.80
C GLU A 463 17.21 13.62 20.44
N SER A 464 16.87 14.00 21.65
CA SER A 464 15.65 13.48 22.28
C SER A 464 14.41 14.00 21.56
N VAL A 465 13.49 13.09 21.26
CA VAL A 465 12.22 13.42 20.61
C VAL A 465 11.39 14.38 21.49
N PRO A 466 10.76 15.42 20.92
CA PRO A 466 9.83 16.25 21.67
C PRO A 466 8.65 15.43 22.20
N LEU A 467 8.34 15.63 23.51
CA LEU A 467 7.25 14.91 24.16
C LEU A 467 5.93 15.72 24.11
N SER A 468 4.81 15.00 24.20
CA SER A 468 3.49 15.63 24.24
C SER A 468 3.32 16.52 25.49
N THR A 469 2.84 17.74 25.27
CA THR A 469 2.49 18.71 26.31
C THR A 469 1.00 19.05 26.31
N VAL A 470 0.23 18.39 25.46
CA VAL A 470 -1.21 18.65 25.23
C VAL A 470 -2.05 17.77 26.15
N SER A 471 -2.99 18.38 26.88
CA SER A 471 -3.99 17.67 27.66
C SER A 471 -5.12 17.17 26.72
N ARG A 472 -5.12 15.86 26.46
CA ARG A 472 -6.17 15.23 25.63
C ARG A 472 -7.56 15.43 26.22
N ARG A 473 -7.69 15.40 27.55
CA ARG A 473 -8.98 15.62 28.22
C ARG A 473 -9.52 17.02 27.94
N GLU A 474 -8.69 18.06 28.09
CA GLU A 474 -9.10 19.44 27.83
C GLU A 474 -9.49 19.65 26.38
N GLU A 475 -8.73 19.06 25.44
CA GLU A 475 -9.07 19.15 24.01
C GLU A 475 -10.40 18.48 23.69
N ILE A 476 -10.69 17.33 24.30
CA ILE A 476 -11.98 16.64 24.11
C ILE A 476 -13.12 17.46 24.70
N GLU A 477 -12.99 17.91 25.96
CA GLU A 477 -14.05 18.68 26.65
C GLU A 477 -14.38 19.98 25.92
N LYS A 478 -13.37 20.65 25.38
CA LYS A 478 -13.54 21.90 24.59
C LYS A 478 -14.26 21.67 23.25
N ASN A 479 -14.12 20.49 22.66
CA ASN A 479 -14.59 20.17 21.31
C ASN A 479 -15.72 19.11 21.30
N LEU A 480 -16.46 18.96 22.41
CA LEU A 480 -17.64 18.10 22.42
C LEU A 480 -18.69 18.63 21.43
N PRO A 481 -19.26 17.75 20.59
CA PRO A 481 -20.27 18.20 19.62
C PRO A 481 -21.60 18.49 20.27
N GLU A 482 -22.39 19.33 19.58
CA GLU A 482 -23.81 19.52 19.83
C GLU A 482 -24.63 18.67 18.84
N ALA A 483 -25.84 18.32 19.23
CA ALA A 483 -26.81 17.66 18.36
C ALA A 483 -28.24 18.12 18.72
N PRO A 484 -29.17 18.03 17.75
CA PRO A 484 -30.59 18.23 18.03
C PRO A 484 -31.12 17.20 19.03
N ASP A 485 -32.11 17.60 19.81
CA ASP A 485 -32.85 16.70 20.66
C ASP A 485 -33.56 15.59 19.87
N PHE A 486 -33.85 14.49 20.54
CA PHE A 486 -34.63 13.40 19.95
C PHE A 486 -36.04 13.87 19.65
N THR A 487 -36.45 13.79 18.38
CA THR A 487 -37.74 14.30 17.91
C THR A 487 -38.90 13.30 17.96
N GLY A 488 -38.61 12.02 18.26
CA GLY A 488 -39.46 10.89 17.96
C GLY A 488 -39.54 10.61 16.44
N ASP A 489 -40.09 9.46 16.07
CA ASP A 489 -40.23 9.09 14.66
C ASP A 489 -41.17 10.04 13.92
N LYS A 490 -40.68 10.81 12.98
CA LYS A 490 -41.39 11.74 12.12
C LYS A 490 -41.77 11.16 10.77
N GLY A 491 -41.48 9.88 10.55
CA GLY A 491 -41.72 9.20 9.28
C GLY A 491 -40.78 9.61 8.15
N ILE A 492 -39.74 10.41 8.42
CA ILE A 492 -38.75 10.82 7.41
C ILE A 492 -38.00 9.60 6.91
N LYS A 493 -37.88 9.47 5.59
CA LYS A 493 -37.07 8.43 4.94
C LYS A 493 -35.74 8.98 4.49
N LEU A 494 -34.73 8.12 4.32
CA LEU A 494 -33.41 8.56 3.84
C LEU A 494 -33.52 9.14 2.41
N GLU A 495 -34.45 8.63 1.59
CA GLU A 495 -34.77 9.21 0.28
C GLU A 495 -35.28 10.66 0.34
N ASP A 496 -35.92 11.08 1.44
CA ASP A 496 -36.35 12.46 1.62
C ASP A 496 -35.15 13.40 1.77
N VAL A 497 -34.07 12.90 2.41
CA VAL A 497 -32.82 13.65 2.52
C VAL A 497 -32.17 13.77 1.13
N ALA A 498 -32.08 12.68 0.37
CA ALA A 498 -31.50 12.69 -0.98
C ALA A 498 -32.26 13.64 -1.92
N ASN A 499 -33.57 13.76 -1.75
CA ASN A 499 -34.45 14.64 -2.54
C ASN A 499 -34.60 16.05 -1.95
N ASN A 500 -33.81 16.45 -0.96
CA ASN A 500 -33.86 17.75 -0.27
C ASN A 500 -35.22 18.07 0.37
N ARG A 501 -36.04 17.05 0.71
CA ARG A 501 -37.30 17.21 1.44
C ARG A 501 -37.10 17.24 2.97
N ALA A 502 -35.94 16.75 3.43
CA ALA A 502 -35.50 16.77 4.81
C ALA A 502 -33.99 16.99 4.89
N THR A 503 -33.50 17.44 6.04
CA THR A 503 -32.04 17.48 6.30
C THR A 503 -31.55 16.14 6.86
N LEU A 504 -30.28 15.83 6.66
CA LEU A 504 -29.68 14.62 7.26
C LEU A 504 -29.73 14.70 8.80
N ALA A 505 -29.54 15.88 9.39
CA ALA A 505 -29.68 16.08 10.84
C ALA A 505 -31.11 15.82 11.31
N GLY A 506 -32.14 16.29 10.57
CA GLY A 506 -33.52 16.00 10.87
C GLY A 506 -33.91 14.53 10.78
N PHE A 507 -33.39 13.83 9.75
CA PHE A 507 -33.53 12.36 9.66
C PHE A 507 -32.87 11.66 10.84
N THR A 508 -31.65 12.06 11.20
CA THR A 508 -30.89 11.43 12.30
C THR A 508 -31.53 11.72 13.67
N ALA A 509 -32.12 12.89 13.87
CA ALA A 509 -32.77 13.31 15.13
C ALA A 509 -34.00 12.44 15.49
N GLN A 510 -34.66 11.83 14.50
CA GLN A 510 -35.80 10.92 14.73
C GLN A 510 -35.37 9.48 15.10
N LEU A 511 -34.07 9.15 15.00
CA LEU A 511 -33.59 7.79 15.28
C LEU A 511 -33.47 7.56 16.78
N GLU A 512 -33.92 6.37 17.21
CA GLU A 512 -33.73 5.92 18.59
C GLU A 512 -32.25 5.65 18.88
N ASP A 513 -31.85 5.67 20.15
CA ASP A 513 -30.46 5.43 20.56
C ASP A 513 -29.92 4.07 20.10
N VAL A 514 -30.78 3.04 20.01
CA VAL A 514 -30.43 1.72 19.48
C VAL A 514 -30.20 1.74 17.96
N GLU A 515 -30.85 2.63 17.23
CA GLU A 515 -30.65 2.83 15.79
C GLU A 515 -29.36 3.64 15.52
N LEU A 516 -29.10 4.67 16.35
CA LEU A 516 -27.85 5.42 16.30
C LEU A 516 -26.65 4.51 16.62
N GLU A 517 -26.77 3.66 17.67
CA GLU A 517 -25.73 2.66 18.02
C GLU A 517 -25.47 1.70 16.86
N ALA A 518 -26.52 1.20 16.22
CA ALA A 518 -26.38 0.27 15.10
C ALA A 518 -25.66 0.87 13.89
N LEU A 519 -25.76 2.16 13.67
CA LEU A 519 -25.00 2.87 12.65
C LEU A 519 -23.51 3.01 13.00
N CYS A 520 -23.12 2.77 14.26
CA CYS A 520 -21.73 2.80 14.72
C CYS A 520 -21.04 1.43 14.72
N ARG A 521 -21.58 0.45 14.03
CA ARG A 521 -21.00 -0.91 13.94
C ARG A 521 -21.49 -1.70 12.73
N GLY A 522 -20.78 -2.79 12.44
CA GLY A 522 -21.22 -3.80 11.49
C GLY A 522 -22.21 -4.81 12.07
N ASP A 523 -22.57 -5.83 11.27
CA ASP A 523 -23.57 -6.88 11.58
C ASP A 523 -22.96 -8.07 12.34
N TYR A 524 -21.95 -7.85 13.16
CA TYR A 524 -21.25 -8.80 14.06
C TYR A 524 -20.42 -9.89 13.41
N VAL A 525 -20.59 -10.19 12.14
CA VAL A 525 -20.00 -11.36 11.49
C VAL A 525 -19.41 -11.02 10.14
N MET A 526 -18.41 -11.80 9.72
CA MET A 526 -18.02 -11.92 8.33
C MET A 526 -19.04 -12.78 7.58
N ASN A 527 -19.17 -12.58 6.28
CA ASN A 527 -20.17 -13.24 5.44
C ASN A 527 -21.60 -13.07 5.96
N SER A 528 -21.96 -11.83 6.33
CA SER A 528 -23.33 -11.49 6.74
C SER A 528 -24.32 -11.79 5.61
N LYS A 529 -25.48 -12.30 5.97
CA LYS A 529 -26.58 -12.59 5.05
C LYS A 529 -27.26 -11.33 4.48
N LEU A 530 -26.92 -10.15 5.00
CA LEU A 530 -27.42 -8.87 4.50
C LEU A 530 -26.62 -8.34 3.30
N GLY A 531 -25.50 -8.98 2.95
CA GLY A 531 -24.63 -8.56 1.86
C GLY A 531 -24.28 -9.70 0.90
N THR A 532 -23.40 -9.40 -0.08
CA THR A 532 -22.93 -10.38 -1.06
C THR A 532 -22.18 -11.53 -0.38
N PRO A 533 -22.32 -12.79 -0.84
CA PRO A 533 -21.63 -13.94 -0.23
C PRO A 533 -20.11 -13.79 -0.25
N GLY A 534 -19.48 -13.98 0.91
CA GLY A 534 -18.04 -13.77 1.09
C GLY A 534 -17.65 -12.38 1.59
N ASN A 535 -18.63 -11.49 1.83
CA ASN A 535 -18.34 -10.17 2.36
C ASN A 535 -17.53 -10.21 3.67
N ALA A 536 -16.66 -9.23 3.86
CA ALA A 536 -15.88 -9.09 5.08
C ALA A 536 -16.72 -8.55 6.23
N ALA A 537 -17.70 -7.68 5.94
CA ALA A 537 -18.71 -7.17 6.87
C ALA A 537 -19.84 -6.46 6.12
N VAL A 538 -20.94 -6.21 6.85
CA VAL A 538 -22.05 -5.35 6.41
C VAL A 538 -22.30 -4.30 7.48
N TYR A 539 -22.58 -3.06 7.10
CA TYR A 539 -22.92 -1.95 8.01
C TYR A 539 -23.99 -1.04 7.41
N GLY A 540 -24.36 0.04 8.09
CA GLY A 540 -25.50 0.88 7.70
C GLY A 540 -26.84 0.33 8.09
N GLY A 541 -27.64 -0.15 7.14
CA GLY A 541 -29.00 -0.68 7.37
C GLY A 541 -29.07 -2.07 8.02
N ILE A 542 -28.26 -2.35 9.05
CA ILE A 542 -28.22 -3.68 9.70
C ILE A 542 -29.49 -4.00 10.50
N LEU A 543 -30.18 -3.00 11.03
CA LEU A 543 -31.47 -3.20 11.71
C LEU A 543 -32.65 -3.11 10.73
N LYS A 544 -33.69 -3.93 11.00
CA LYS A 544 -34.92 -3.88 10.20
C LYS A 544 -35.60 -2.53 10.26
N SER A 545 -35.55 -1.82 11.39
CA SER A 545 -36.13 -0.48 11.55
C SER A 545 -35.40 0.57 10.68
N LEU A 546 -34.06 0.50 10.59
CA LEU A 546 -33.27 1.36 9.69
C LEU A 546 -33.60 1.10 8.22
N ARG A 547 -33.71 -0.17 7.80
CA ARG A 547 -34.13 -0.51 6.43
C ARG A 547 -35.53 -0.03 6.11
N LYS A 548 -36.46 -0.04 7.07
CA LYS A 548 -37.81 0.56 6.90
C LYS A 548 -37.77 2.09 6.73
N LYS A 549 -36.73 2.73 7.25
CA LYS A 549 -36.47 4.16 7.06
C LYS A 549 -35.64 4.47 5.78
N GLY A 550 -35.42 3.48 4.93
CA GLY A 550 -34.71 3.62 3.65
C GLY A 550 -33.20 3.58 3.77
N VAL A 551 -32.63 3.07 4.86
CA VAL A 551 -31.17 2.90 5.00
C VAL A 551 -30.80 1.50 4.51
N PRO A 552 -30.10 1.33 3.36
CA PRO A 552 -29.69 0.02 2.88
C PRO A 552 -28.50 -0.52 3.69
N PRO A 553 -28.33 -1.86 3.74
CA PRO A 553 -27.09 -2.47 4.14
C PRO A 553 -26.02 -2.27 3.07
N VAL A 554 -24.78 -2.08 3.47
CA VAL A 554 -23.61 -1.85 2.61
C VAL A 554 -22.58 -2.94 2.85
N SER A 555 -22.15 -3.63 1.79
CA SER A 555 -21.19 -4.74 1.84
C SER A 555 -19.77 -4.25 1.71
N ALA A 556 -18.92 -4.51 2.70
CA ALA A 556 -17.47 -4.33 2.61
C ALA A 556 -16.79 -5.66 2.22
N THR A 557 -15.77 -5.60 1.36
CA THR A 557 -15.01 -6.77 0.89
C THR A 557 -13.51 -6.51 1.00
N ASP A 558 -12.73 -7.53 1.35
CA ASP A 558 -11.28 -7.46 1.25
C ASP A 558 -10.83 -7.39 -0.22
N GLY A 559 -9.61 -6.91 -0.43
CA GLY A 559 -8.95 -7.11 -1.68
C GLY A 559 -8.10 -5.99 -2.28
N PRO A 560 -6.95 -5.60 -1.70
CA PRO A 560 -5.99 -4.75 -2.41
C PRO A 560 -5.55 -5.28 -3.78
N SER A 561 -5.49 -6.61 -3.96
CA SER A 561 -5.15 -7.25 -5.23
C SER A 561 -6.33 -8.02 -5.85
N GLY A 562 -7.55 -7.52 -5.72
CA GLY A 562 -8.77 -8.13 -6.27
C GLY A 562 -9.82 -8.44 -5.21
N ILE A 563 -11.07 -8.51 -5.62
CA ILE A 563 -12.23 -8.63 -4.73
C ILE A 563 -12.28 -10.03 -4.09
N ARG A 564 -12.15 -10.09 -2.76
CA ARG A 564 -12.26 -11.35 -2.02
C ARG A 564 -13.72 -11.69 -1.72
N LEU A 565 -14.31 -12.52 -2.55
CA LEU A 565 -15.70 -13.01 -2.43
C LEU A 565 -15.76 -14.54 -2.56
N HIS A 566 -16.94 -15.11 -2.33
CA HIS A 566 -17.18 -16.52 -2.62
C HIS A 566 -17.28 -16.83 -4.11
N CYS A 567 -17.50 -15.86 -4.99
CA CYS A 567 -17.45 -16.04 -6.43
C CYS A 567 -16.06 -15.78 -7.00
N TYR A 568 -15.83 -16.16 -8.27
CA TYR A 568 -14.65 -15.79 -9.00
C TYR A 568 -14.53 -14.27 -9.12
N ALA A 569 -13.31 -13.76 -8.99
CA ALA A 569 -12.96 -12.36 -9.21
C ALA A 569 -11.55 -12.25 -9.81
N SER A 570 -11.27 -11.16 -10.48
CA SER A 570 -9.98 -10.87 -11.07
C SER A 570 -8.90 -10.77 -10.02
N LEU A 571 -7.73 -11.35 -10.28
CA LEU A 571 -6.56 -11.20 -9.42
C LEU A 571 -5.61 -10.19 -10.04
N LEU A 572 -5.43 -9.06 -9.39
CA LEU A 572 -4.63 -7.93 -9.85
C LEU A 572 -3.16 -8.02 -9.37
N PRO A 573 -2.25 -7.29 -10.00
CA PRO A 573 -0.89 -7.10 -9.50
C PRO A 573 -0.87 -6.51 -8.08
N ILE A 574 0.17 -6.86 -7.32
CA ILE A 574 0.36 -6.34 -5.95
C ILE A 574 0.71 -4.85 -5.92
N GLY A 575 0.48 -4.20 -4.77
CA GLY A 575 0.74 -2.77 -4.58
C GLY A 575 2.16 -2.33 -4.91
N THR A 576 3.18 -3.08 -4.46
CA THR A 576 4.59 -2.80 -4.76
C THR A 576 4.86 -2.80 -6.27
N LEU A 577 4.30 -3.76 -7.01
CA LEU A 577 4.41 -3.81 -8.47
C LEU A 577 3.73 -2.59 -9.11
N LEU A 578 2.53 -2.25 -8.65
CA LEU A 578 1.78 -1.10 -9.17
C LEU A 578 2.54 0.21 -8.92
N ALA A 579 3.18 0.37 -7.76
CA ALA A 579 4.05 1.51 -7.49
C ALA A 579 5.26 1.54 -8.44
N SER A 580 5.82 0.36 -8.76
CA SER A 580 6.94 0.24 -9.72
C SER A 580 6.57 0.69 -11.13
N THR A 581 5.29 0.81 -11.47
CA THR A 581 4.87 1.40 -12.75
C THR A 581 5.14 2.90 -12.84
N TRP A 582 5.12 3.63 -11.72
CA TRP A 582 5.14 5.10 -11.66
C TRP A 582 4.10 5.75 -12.58
N ASN A 583 2.98 5.07 -12.81
CA ASN A 583 1.95 5.44 -13.77
C ASN A 583 0.58 5.52 -13.11
N GLN A 584 0.26 6.69 -12.56
CA GLN A 584 -1.02 6.94 -11.87
C GLN A 584 -2.23 6.71 -12.78
N GLN A 585 -2.12 7.06 -14.08
CA GLN A 585 -3.21 6.87 -15.02
C GLN A 585 -3.52 5.38 -15.21
N LEU A 586 -2.51 4.54 -15.43
CA LEU A 586 -2.67 3.10 -15.58
C LEU A 586 -3.30 2.46 -14.33
N VAL A 587 -2.83 2.86 -13.13
CA VAL A 587 -3.41 2.37 -11.87
C VAL A 587 -4.86 2.80 -11.72
N ARG A 588 -5.21 4.04 -12.07
CA ARG A 588 -6.58 4.52 -12.06
C ARG A 588 -7.48 3.74 -13.02
N GLU A 589 -7.01 3.45 -14.22
CA GLU A 589 -7.77 2.68 -15.22
C GLU A 589 -7.96 1.22 -14.78
N LEU A 590 -6.93 0.58 -14.23
CA LEU A 590 -7.02 -0.77 -13.67
C LEU A 590 -8.08 -0.86 -12.57
N TYR A 591 -8.06 0.09 -11.64
CA TYR A 591 -9.02 0.10 -10.54
C TYR A 591 -10.40 0.65 -10.93
N ALA A 592 -10.54 1.33 -12.07
CA ALA A 592 -11.85 1.59 -12.64
C ALA A 592 -12.48 0.28 -13.19
N ALA A 593 -11.69 -0.57 -13.83
CA ALA A 593 -12.17 -1.89 -14.27
C ALA A 593 -12.56 -2.79 -13.07
N GLU A 594 -11.78 -2.74 -11.96
CA GLU A 594 -12.12 -3.45 -10.73
C GLU A 594 -13.37 -2.87 -10.07
N GLY A 595 -13.54 -1.55 -10.01
CA GLY A 595 -14.74 -0.90 -9.50
C GLY A 595 -15.99 -1.30 -10.26
N ALA A 596 -15.90 -1.42 -11.59
CA ALA A 596 -16.97 -1.96 -12.40
C ALA A 596 -17.26 -3.45 -12.10
N GLU A 597 -16.24 -4.25 -11.79
CA GLU A 597 -16.41 -5.63 -11.33
C GLU A 597 -17.06 -5.69 -9.95
N MET A 598 -16.67 -4.81 -9.01
CA MET A 598 -17.30 -4.66 -7.69
C MET A 598 -18.80 -4.41 -7.79
N ALA A 599 -19.21 -3.42 -8.61
CA ALA A 599 -20.61 -3.08 -8.80
C ALA A 599 -21.42 -4.29 -9.30
N ARG A 600 -20.90 -5.04 -10.28
CA ARG A 600 -21.55 -6.25 -10.80
C ARG A 600 -21.68 -7.38 -9.76
N LYS A 601 -20.77 -7.45 -8.78
CA LYS A 601 -20.69 -8.54 -7.78
C LYS A 601 -21.29 -8.15 -6.44
N GLY A 602 -21.82 -6.95 -6.30
CA GLY A 602 -22.40 -6.44 -5.05
C GLY A 602 -21.38 -6.19 -3.95
N SER A 603 -20.14 -5.83 -4.32
CA SER A 603 -19.14 -5.29 -3.42
C SER A 603 -19.28 -3.78 -3.42
N ASP A 604 -19.71 -3.19 -2.31
CA ASP A 604 -19.99 -1.75 -2.24
C ASP A 604 -18.78 -0.95 -1.75
N VAL A 605 -17.94 -1.57 -0.93
CA VAL A 605 -16.72 -0.97 -0.37
C VAL A 605 -15.58 -1.97 -0.47
N LEU A 606 -14.52 -1.62 -1.18
CA LEU A 606 -13.28 -2.38 -1.20
C LEU A 606 -12.35 -1.88 -0.08
N LEU A 607 -11.85 -2.80 0.74
CA LEU A 607 -10.89 -2.50 1.81
C LEU A 607 -9.48 -2.34 1.22
N ALA A 608 -9.34 -1.32 0.38
CA ALA A 608 -8.16 -0.95 -0.40
C ALA A 608 -8.17 0.56 -0.70
N PRO A 609 -7.00 1.16 -1.03
CA PRO A 609 -5.66 0.60 -1.06
C PRO A 609 -5.00 0.45 0.31
N GLY A 610 -4.03 -0.45 0.45
CA GLY A 610 -3.05 -0.43 1.52
C GLY A 610 -2.00 0.64 1.22
N MET A 611 -1.68 1.53 2.19
CA MET A 611 -0.85 2.72 1.92
C MET A 611 0.27 2.96 2.95
N ASN A 612 0.51 2.02 3.85
CA ASN A 612 1.56 2.20 4.84
C ASN A 612 2.95 2.21 4.17
N ILE A 613 3.87 2.97 4.74
CA ILE A 613 5.22 3.12 4.21
C ILE A 613 6.02 1.82 4.34
N HIS A 614 6.81 1.48 3.33
CA HIS A 614 7.81 0.43 3.38
C HIS A 614 8.97 0.88 4.29
N ARG A 615 8.76 0.81 5.60
CA ARG A 615 9.74 1.23 6.59
C ARG A 615 10.91 0.26 6.69
N ASP A 616 10.64 -1.04 6.50
CA ASP A 616 11.61 -2.12 6.61
C ASP A 616 11.28 -3.23 5.60
N PRO A 617 12.27 -3.80 4.89
CA PRO A 617 12.03 -4.83 3.87
C PRO A 617 11.42 -6.12 4.42
N LEU A 618 11.51 -6.37 5.73
CA LEU A 618 10.98 -7.59 6.35
C LEU A 618 9.50 -7.52 6.68
N CYS A 619 8.83 -6.35 6.61
CA CYS A 619 7.41 -6.27 6.89
C CYS A 619 6.60 -7.15 5.93
N GLY A 620 5.83 -8.08 6.48
CA GLY A 620 5.12 -9.10 5.70
C GLY A 620 4.07 -8.54 4.74
N ARG A 621 3.51 -7.38 5.03
CA ARG A 621 2.46 -6.72 4.22
C ARG A 621 2.97 -5.67 3.24
N ASN A 622 4.29 -5.46 3.09
CA ASN A 622 4.79 -4.53 2.08
C ASN A 622 4.23 -4.84 0.68
N PHE A 623 3.98 -6.11 0.34
CA PHE A 623 3.46 -6.50 -0.97
C PHE A 623 2.16 -5.74 -1.36
N GLU A 624 1.28 -5.47 -0.41
CA GLU A 624 0.01 -4.77 -0.67
C GLU A 624 0.11 -3.24 -0.49
N TYR A 625 1.25 -2.75 0.00
CA TYR A 625 1.58 -1.34 0.10
C TYR A 625 2.36 -0.89 -1.14
N PHE A 626 2.79 0.37 -1.19
CA PHE A 626 3.35 0.92 -2.43
C PHE A 626 4.86 1.15 -2.36
N SER A 627 5.36 1.91 -1.37
CA SER A 627 6.71 2.46 -1.43
C SER A 627 7.24 2.90 -0.06
N GLU A 628 8.57 3.08 0.01
CA GLU A 628 9.25 3.81 1.09
C GLU A 628 9.01 5.33 1.03
N ASP A 629 8.54 5.85 -0.11
CA ASP A 629 8.28 7.27 -0.32
C ASP A 629 6.80 7.62 -0.13
N PRO A 630 6.47 8.62 0.74
CA PRO A 630 5.08 8.99 1.01
C PRO A 630 4.38 9.68 -0.15
N LEU A 631 5.10 10.37 -1.05
CA LEU A 631 4.51 11.00 -2.23
C LEU A 631 4.09 9.95 -3.25
N LEU A 632 4.97 8.99 -3.55
CA LEU A 632 4.66 7.88 -4.45
C LEU A 632 3.51 7.03 -3.88
N ALA A 633 3.58 6.67 -2.58
CA ALA A 633 2.51 5.92 -1.92
C ALA A 633 1.17 6.66 -1.94
N GLY A 634 1.18 7.96 -1.69
CA GLY A 634 -0.02 8.79 -1.63
C GLY A 634 -0.68 8.98 -2.99
N THR A 635 0.09 9.27 -4.03
CA THR A 635 -0.42 9.47 -5.40
C THR A 635 -0.92 8.18 -6.03
N MET A 636 -0.24 7.05 -5.79
CA MET A 636 -0.72 5.72 -6.22
C MET A 636 -2.01 5.34 -5.47
N GLY A 637 -2.06 5.56 -4.16
CA GLY A 637 -3.29 5.36 -3.37
C GLY A 637 -4.45 6.22 -3.85
N ALA A 638 -4.20 7.48 -4.18
CA ALA A 638 -5.20 8.38 -4.76
C ALA A 638 -5.69 7.89 -6.12
N ALA A 639 -4.80 7.35 -6.98
CA ALA A 639 -5.19 6.77 -8.27
C ALA A 639 -6.13 5.57 -8.09
N VAL A 640 -5.86 4.68 -7.13
CA VAL A 640 -6.77 3.56 -6.77
C VAL A 640 -8.14 4.07 -6.36
N VAL A 641 -8.20 5.04 -5.42
CA VAL A 641 -9.48 5.60 -4.95
C VAL A 641 -10.26 6.23 -6.09
N ARG A 642 -9.61 7.02 -6.95
CA ARG A 642 -10.23 7.65 -8.11
C ARG A 642 -10.80 6.63 -9.08
N GLY A 643 -10.06 5.56 -9.35
CA GLY A 643 -10.52 4.47 -10.22
C GLY A 643 -11.78 3.81 -9.66
N ILE A 644 -11.73 3.30 -8.45
CA ILE A 644 -12.84 2.59 -7.79
C ILE A 644 -14.08 3.49 -7.70
N GLN A 645 -13.93 4.70 -7.15
CA GLN A 645 -15.08 5.58 -6.87
C GLN A 645 -15.70 6.18 -8.14
N SER A 646 -14.98 6.21 -9.26
CA SER A 646 -15.54 6.60 -10.56
C SER A 646 -16.63 5.65 -11.05
N GLN A 647 -16.70 4.42 -10.49
CA GLN A 647 -17.67 3.40 -10.85
C GLN A 647 -18.88 3.32 -9.88
N GLY A 648 -19.03 4.31 -9.01
CA GLY A 648 -20.18 4.37 -8.10
C GLY A 648 -20.02 3.52 -6.81
N VAL A 649 -18.94 2.80 -6.64
CA VAL A 649 -18.58 2.03 -5.43
C VAL A 649 -17.54 2.78 -4.60
N SER A 650 -17.11 2.26 -3.46
CA SER A 650 -16.22 2.96 -2.54
C SER A 650 -14.90 2.26 -2.35
N ALA A 651 -13.81 3.02 -2.30
CA ALA A 651 -12.53 2.61 -1.73
C ALA A 651 -12.47 2.88 -0.22
N CYS A 652 -11.52 2.21 0.46
CA CYS A 652 -11.24 2.37 1.88
C CYS A 652 -9.73 2.29 2.13
N PRO A 653 -8.97 3.41 1.95
CA PRO A 653 -7.55 3.45 2.25
C PRO A 653 -7.24 2.96 3.67
N LYS A 654 -6.14 2.20 3.79
CA LYS A 654 -5.75 1.51 5.03
C LYS A 654 -4.23 1.41 5.15
N HIS A 655 -3.66 1.18 6.31
CA HIS A 655 -4.24 1.22 7.66
C HIS A 655 -3.81 2.51 8.34
N PHE A 656 -4.71 3.37 8.69
CA PHE A 656 -4.45 4.71 9.23
C PHE A 656 -4.14 4.65 10.73
N ALA A 657 -2.84 4.72 11.19
CA ALA A 657 -1.60 4.77 10.44
C ALA A 657 -0.50 3.90 11.12
N CYS A 658 0.74 3.97 10.58
CA CYS A 658 1.92 3.33 11.19
C CYS A 658 1.84 1.81 11.34
N ASN A 659 1.11 1.09 10.49
CA ASN A 659 1.10 -0.38 10.47
C ASN A 659 2.28 -0.89 9.62
N ASN A 660 3.50 -0.80 10.20
CA ASN A 660 4.76 -1.08 9.49
C ASN A 660 5.41 -2.40 9.93
N GLN A 661 4.70 -3.25 10.67
CA GLN A 661 5.11 -4.62 11.00
C GLN A 661 3.91 -5.51 11.31
N GLU A 662 4.10 -6.82 11.15
CA GLU A 662 3.10 -7.84 11.45
C GLU A 662 3.32 -8.52 12.82
N THR A 663 4.55 -8.56 13.29
CA THR A 663 4.89 -9.14 14.61
C THR A 663 4.15 -8.43 15.72
N MET A 664 3.22 -9.13 16.37
CA MET A 664 2.42 -8.60 17.47
C MET A 664 1.70 -7.30 17.11
N ARG A 665 1.33 -7.08 15.86
CA ARG A 665 0.73 -5.84 15.33
C ARG A 665 -0.42 -5.29 16.17
N ILE A 666 -1.23 -6.17 16.78
CA ILE A 666 -2.36 -5.77 17.65
C ILE A 666 -1.88 -5.18 18.99
N TYR A 667 -0.64 -5.42 19.42
CA TYR A 667 -0.11 -4.99 20.72
C TYR A 667 1.05 -4.02 20.61
N ASN A 668 1.69 -4.00 19.45
CA ASN A 668 2.88 -3.21 19.24
C ASN A 668 2.56 -1.70 19.28
N ASP A 669 3.47 -0.93 19.85
CA ASP A 669 3.42 0.52 19.93
C ASP A 669 4.45 1.13 18.97
N SER A 670 3.97 1.81 17.93
CA SER A 670 4.78 2.60 17.00
C SER A 670 5.07 3.95 17.67
N ARG A 671 6.27 4.09 18.27
CA ARG A 671 6.69 5.34 18.90
C ARG A 671 7.40 6.20 17.86
N VAL A 672 6.79 7.30 17.50
CA VAL A 672 7.18 8.14 16.37
C VAL A 672 7.09 9.62 16.75
N SER A 673 8.04 10.45 16.33
CA SER A 673 7.98 11.91 16.50
C SER A 673 6.76 12.49 15.78
N GLU A 674 6.23 13.63 16.21
CA GLU A 674 5.12 14.27 15.49
C GLU A 674 5.57 14.71 14.09
N ARG A 675 6.84 15.09 13.92
CA ARG A 675 7.44 15.42 12.63
C ARG A 675 7.41 14.24 11.66
N ALA A 676 7.99 13.10 12.04
CA ALA A 676 7.99 11.91 11.18
C ALA A 676 6.58 11.38 10.94
N LEU A 677 5.69 11.44 11.94
CA LEU A 677 4.29 11.06 11.78
C LEU A 677 3.64 11.86 10.65
N ARG A 678 3.83 13.19 10.61
CA ARG A 678 3.23 14.09 9.61
C ARG A 678 3.93 14.03 8.25
N GLU A 679 5.27 14.08 8.22
CA GLU A 679 6.03 14.15 6.97
C GLU A 679 6.14 12.81 6.22
N ILE A 680 6.04 11.67 6.95
CA ILE A 680 6.25 10.33 6.39
C ILE A 680 4.98 9.48 6.49
N TYR A 681 4.53 9.17 7.70
CA TYR A 681 3.53 8.11 7.92
C TYR A 681 2.08 8.52 7.65
N LEU A 682 1.75 9.80 7.77
CA LEU A 682 0.45 10.37 7.44
C LEU A 682 0.43 11.04 6.06
N LYS A 683 1.58 11.46 5.51
CA LYS A 683 1.64 12.25 4.27
C LYS A 683 0.95 11.56 3.09
N GLY A 684 1.14 10.26 2.90
CA GLY A 684 0.45 9.52 1.84
C GLY A 684 -1.07 9.53 1.99
N PHE A 685 -1.57 9.41 3.23
CA PHE A 685 -3.01 9.52 3.51
C PHE A 685 -3.53 10.96 3.31
N GLU A 686 -2.76 11.97 3.69
CA GLU A 686 -3.08 13.39 3.43
C GLU A 686 -3.28 13.65 1.94
N ILE A 687 -2.32 13.20 1.11
CA ILE A 687 -2.40 13.31 -0.34
C ILE A 687 -3.67 12.63 -0.86
N CYS A 688 -3.92 11.40 -0.45
CA CYS A 688 -5.10 10.64 -0.86
C CYS A 688 -6.41 11.31 -0.45
N VAL A 689 -6.52 11.80 0.79
CA VAL A 689 -7.71 12.47 1.30
C VAL A 689 -7.98 13.76 0.55
N LYS A 690 -6.96 14.62 0.42
CA LYS A 690 -7.10 15.96 -0.18
C LYS A 690 -7.34 15.93 -1.70
N THR A 691 -6.89 14.87 -2.40
CA THR A 691 -7.01 14.79 -3.86
C THR A 691 -8.08 13.81 -4.34
N ALA A 692 -8.20 12.65 -3.70
CA ALA A 692 -9.12 11.60 -4.16
C ALA A 692 -10.42 11.51 -3.34
N HIS A 693 -10.54 12.18 -2.21
CA HIS A 693 -11.75 12.22 -1.36
C HIS A 693 -12.36 10.83 -1.13
N PRO A 694 -11.63 9.89 -0.48
CA PRO A 694 -12.16 8.55 -0.22
C PRO A 694 -13.41 8.61 0.66
N PHE A 695 -14.42 7.80 0.34
CA PHE A 695 -15.66 7.77 1.13
C PHE A 695 -15.49 7.05 2.47
N ASN A 696 -14.53 6.12 2.56
CA ASN A 696 -14.20 5.38 3.77
C ASN A 696 -12.69 5.41 4.03
N ILE A 697 -12.29 5.28 5.30
CA ILE A 697 -10.91 5.06 5.75
C ILE A 697 -10.92 4.02 6.87
N MET A 698 -9.92 3.11 6.88
CA MET A 698 -9.75 2.11 7.92
C MET A 698 -8.56 2.45 8.82
N THR A 699 -8.78 2.42 10.14
CA THR A 699 -7.73 2.60 11.14
C THR A 699 -6.84 1.36 11.28
N SER A 700 -5.65 1.54 11.88
CA SER A 700 -4.67 0.47 12.04
C SER A 700 -4.88 -0.37 13.31
N TYR A 701 -4.25 -1.57 13.33
CA TYR A 701 -4.21 -2.45 14.50
C TYR A 701 -3.31 -1.96 15.62
N ASN A 702 -2.17 -1.36 15.28
CA ASN A 702 -1.11 -0.99 16.23
C ASN A 702 -1.49 0.22 17.09
N LYS A 703 -0.71 0.42 18.14
CA LYS A 703 -0.69 1.69 18.85
C LYS A 703 0.21 2.69 18.11
N ILE A 704 -0.11 3.96 18.28
CA ILE A 704 0.72 5.10 17.90
C ILE A 704 0.93 5.91 19.18
N ASN A 705 2.18 6.03 19.62
CA ASN A 705 2.53 6.77 20.83
C ASN A 705 1.67 6.40 22.07
N GLY A 706 1.43 5.07 22.25
CA GLY A 706 0.72 4.51 23.40
C GLY A 706 -0.79 4.32 23.20
N VAL A 707 -1.41 4.89 22.17
CA VAL A 707 -2.86 4.80 21.90
C VAL A 707 -3.12 3.98 20.64
N TRP A 708 -4.01 2.98 20.69
CA TRP A 708 -4.37 2.22 19.48
C TRP A 708 -4.98 3.13 18.40
N GLY A 709 -4.63 2.91 17.14
CA GLY A 709 -5.11 3.68 16.00
C GLY A 709 -6.63 3.86 15.97
N HIS A 710 -7.38 2.82 16.36
CA HIS A 710 -8.83 2.83 16.42
C HIS A 710 -9.44 3.54 17.65
N TYR A 711 -8.64 4.14 18.51
CA TYR A 711 -9.06 5.03 19.62
C TYR A 711 -8.40 6.41 19.52
N HIS A 712 -7.60 6.64 18.49
CA HIS A 712 -6.65 7.74 18.47
C HIS A 712 -7.31 9.10 18.14
N TYR A 713 -7.64 9.86 19.19
CA TYR A 713 -8.31 11.17 19.05
C TYR A 713 -7.46 12.15 18.21
N GLY A 714 -6.16 12.22 18.46
CA GLY A 714 -5.26 13.15 17.75
C GLY A 714 -5.25 12.91 16.23
N THR A 715 -5.06 11.66 15.78
CA THR A 715 -5.01 11.38 14.35
C THR A 715 -6.39 11.38 13.69
N CYS A 716 -7.41 10.75 14.32
CA CYS A 716 -8.73 10.59 13.68
C CYS A 716 -9.59 11.86 13.79
N THR A 717 -9.57 12.55 14.95
CA THR A 717 -10.40 13.74 15.15
C THR A 717 -9.67 15.00 14.75
N GLN A 718 -8.47 15.24 15.31
CA GLN A 718 -7.82 16.53 15.17
C GLN A 718 -7.12 16.69 13.82
N ILE A 719 -6.40 15.67 13.34
CA ILE A 719 -5.71 15.73 12.05
C ILE A 719 -6.69 15.40 10.92
N LEU A 720 -7.21 14.18 10.86
CA LEU A 720 -8.00 13.71 9.72
C LEU A 720 -9.25 14.57 9.49
N ARG A 721 -10.03 14.83 10.55
CA ARG A 721 -11.28 15.62 10.41
C ARG A 721 -11.08 17.11 10.58
N GLY A 722 -10.18 17.51 11.48
CA GLY A 722 -9.95 18.93 11.77
C GLY A 722 -9.05 19.61 10.76
N GLU A 723 -7.85 19.09 10.52
CA GLU A 723 -6.87 19.71 9.62
C GLU A 723 -7.12 19.39 8.14
N TRP A 724 -7.52 18.12 7.83
CA TRP A 724 -7.76 17.71 6.44
C TRP A 724 -9.23 17.79 6.02
N GLU A 725 -10.13 18.20 6.92
CA GLU A 725 -11.56 18.39 6.66
C GLU A 725 -12.27 17.13 6.12
N TYR A 726 -11.79 15.95 6.48
CA TYR A 726 -12.36 14.69 6.02
C TYR A 726 -13.78 14.48 6.53
N ASP A 727 -14.74 14.33 5.61
CA ASP A 727 -16.18 14.18 5.88
C ASP A 727 -16.71 12.76 5.69
N GLY A 728 -15.85 11.81 5.29
CA GLY A 728 -16.21 10.42 5.07
C GLY A 728 -16.37 9.58 6.35
N CYS A 729 -16.60 8.29 6.18
CA CYS A 729 -16.78 7.31 7.25
C CYS A 729 -15.43 6.70 7.67
N VAL A 730 -15.13 6.65 8.96
CA VAL A 730 -13.94 5.99 9.50
C VAL A 730 -14.36 4.68 10.15
N MET A 731 -13.76 3.57 9.71
CA MET A 731 -13.99 2.26 10.30
C MET A 731 -12.75 1.71 11.00
N THR A 732 -12.94 0.76 11.93
CA THR A 732 -11.84 -0.01 12.49
C THR A 732 -11.35 -1.05 11.50
N ASP A 733 -10.15 -1.58 11.71
CA ASP A 733 -9.79 -2.91 11.25
C ASP A 733 -10.62 -3.97 12.01
N TRP A 734 -10.41 -5.29 11.77
CA TRP A 734 -11.27 -6.37 12.28
C TRP A 734 -10.82 -6.89 13.65
N TRP A 735 -11.81 -7.24 14.51
CA TRP A 735 -11.57 -7.90 15.79
C TRP A 735 -10.70 -7.10 16.78
N MET A 736 -10.95 -5.80 16.88
CA MET A 736 -10.16 -4.85 17.67
C MET A 736 -10.10 -5.18 19.16
N ARG A 737 -9.02 -4.70 19.83
CA ARG A 737 -8.82 -4.91 21.27
C ARG A 737 -9.74 -4.06 22.11
N ALA A 738 -10.18 -4.67 23.23
CA ALA A 738 -10.87 -3.96 24.29
C ALA A 738 -9.92 -3.01 25.00
N SER A 739 -10.38 -1.81 25.28
CA SER A 739 -9.66 -0.81 26.08
C SER A 739 -10.61 0.11 26.82
N LYS A 740 -10.05 0.80 27.82
CA LYS A 740 -10.67 1.93 28.50
C LYS A 740 -9.99 3.21 28.08
N ASP A 741 -10.77 4.28 27.99
CA ASP A 741 -10.24 5.62 27.83
C ASP A 741 -9.42 6.00 29.08
N PRO A 742 -8.16 6.44 28.95
CA PRO A 742 -7.33 6.80 30.08
C PRO A 742 -7.84 8.03 30.86
N ASP A 743 -8.47 8.98 30.16
CA ASP A 743 -8.95 10.24 30.74
C ASP A 743 -10.42 10.17 31.17
N PHE A 744 -11.20 9.26 30.56
CA PHE A 744 -12.64 9.06 30.82
C PHE A 744 -12.91 7.58 31.12
N PRO A 745 -12.67 7.11 32.35
CA PRO A 745 -12.68 5.66 32.67
C PRO A 745 -14.00 4.92 32.45
N LEU A 746 -15.12 5.61 32.29
CA LEU A 746 -16.42 5.03 31.92
C LEU A 746 -16.50 4.70 30.44
N LEU A 747 -15.71 5.36 29.58
CA LEU A 747 -15.64 5.03 28.17
C LEU A 747 -14.79 3.80 27.94
N ARG A 748 -15.39 2.81 27.30
CA ARG A 748 -14.76 1.54 26.94
C ARG A 748 -15.11 1.17 25.52
N ASN A 749 -14.22 0.44 24.89
CA ASN A 749 -14.47 -0.21 23.60
C ASN A 749 -15.17 0.72 22.58
N ASN A 750 -16.39 0.40 22.13
CA ASN A 750 -17.04 1.16 21.07
C ASN A 750 -17.37 2.60 21.49
N ALA A 751 -17.71 2.85 22.76
CA ALA A 751 -17.93 4.21 23.26
C ALA A 751 -16.64 5.06 23.19
N TYR A 752 -15.49 4.45 23.51
CA TYR A 752 -14.19 5.13 23.39
C TYR A 752 -13.85 5.44 21.92
N ARG A 753 -14.12 4.51 20.99
CA ARG A 753 -13.90 4.73 19.54
C ARG A 753 -14.75 5.86 18.99
N VAL A 754 -16.03 5.88 19.32
CA VAL A 754 -16.95 6.92 18.87
C VAL A 754 -16.51 8.31 19.35
N ARG A 755 -15.97 8.42 20.57
CA ARG A 755 -15.35 9.68 21.04
C ARG A 755 -14.16 10.09 20.17
N GLY A 756 -13.33 9.16 19.75
CA GLY A 756 -12.22 9.39 18.82
C GLY A 756 -12.64 9.58 17.36
N GLN A 757 -13.95 9.63 17.07
CA GLN A 757 -14.53 9.72 15.71
C GLN A 757 -14.11 8.56 14.77
N VAL A 758 -13.93 7.37 15.31
CA VAL A 758 -13.92 6.14 14.54
C VAL A 758 -15.36 5.63 14.52
N ASP A 759 -16.03 5.82 13.39
CA ASP A 759 -17.48 5.76 13.31
C ASP A 759 -18.03 4.34 13.39
N VAL A 760 -17.37 3.36 12.74
CA VAL A 760 -17.88 1.99 12.59
C VAL A 760 -16.92 0.97 13.16
N LEU A 761 -17.36 0.21 14.16
CA LEU A 761 -16.67 -0.96 14.68
C LEU A 761 -16.87 -2.17 13.75
N MET A 762 -15.78 -2.77 13.26
CA MET A 762 -15.80 -3.91 12.35
C MET A 762 -15.33 -5.22 13.00
N PRO A 763 -15.97 -6.36 12.66
CA PRO A 763 -17.24 -6.50 11.93
C PRO A 763 -18.49 -6.22 12.79
N GLY A 764 -18.33 -5.59 13.97
CA GLY A 764 -19.40 -5.21 14.89
C GLY A 764 -19.49 -6.05 16.15
N ALA A 765 -18.71 -7.13 16.25
CA ALA A 765 -18.65 -7.95 17.48
C ALA A 765 -17.83 -7.24 18.56
N GLY A 766 -18.15 -7.51 19.82
CA GLY A 766 -17.42 -6.99 20.96
C GLY A 766 -15.93 -7.29 20.89
N ALA A 767 -15.14 -6.39 21.42
CA ALA A 767 -13.69 -6.40 21.31
C ALA A 767 -13.04 -7.73 21.72
N GLY A 768 -12.16 -8.24 20.86
CA GLY A 768 -11.45 -9.49 21.10
C GLY A 768 -12.27 -10.78 20.99
N SER A 769 -13.53 -10.71 20.57
CA SER A 769 -14.40 -11.87 20.41
C SER A 769 -14.57 -12.23 18.93
N ARG A 770 -14.11 -13.40 18.52
CA ARG A 770 -14.45 -14.01 17.22
C ARG A 770 -15.86 -14.63 17.20
N LYS A 771 -16.55 -14.61 18.33
CA LYS A 771 -17.96 -15.03 18.45
C LYS A 771 -18.83 -13.79 18.37
N ALA A 772 -19.91 -13.83 17.61
CA ALA A 772 -20.88 -12.75 17.51
C ALA A 772 -21.40 -12.35 18.90
N LYS A 773 -20.80 -11.33 19.49
CA LYS A 773 -21.20 -10.78 20.77
C LYS A 773 -21.38 -9.27 20.62
N TYR A 774 -22.55 -8.82 21.02
CA TYR A 774 -22.90 -7.43 21.13
C TYR A 774 -21.93 -6.68 22.06
N ASP A 775 -21.52 -5.47 21.67
CA ASP A 775 -20.77 -4.54 22.53
C ASP A 775 -21.74 -3.49 23.09
N PRO A 776 -22.15 -3.60 24.37
CA PRO A 776 -23.16 -2.71 24.93
C PRO A 776 -22.57 -1.35 25.39
N THR A 777 -21.27 -1.14 25.30
CA THR A 777 -20.55 -0.06 25.98
C THR A 777 -21.02 1.34 25.54
N LEU A 778 -21.51 1.48 24.31
CA LEU A 778 -22.03 2.75 23.81
C LEU A 778 -23.29 3.15 24.58
N LEU A 779 -24.29 2.28 24.61
CA LEU A 779 -25.54 2.56 25.32
C LEU A 779 -25.39 2.53 26.85
N GLU A 780 -24.49 1.68 27.37
CA GLU A 780 -24.24 1.59 28.82
C GLU A 780 -23.62 2.87 29.40
N SER A 781 -22.83 3.61 28.62
CA SER A 781 -22.17 4.84 29.07
C SER A 781 -22.93 6.12 28.70
N LEU A 782 -23.98 6.00 27.87
CA LEU A 782 -24.76 7.13 27.39
C LEU A 782 -25.39 7.95 28.53
N GLY A 783 -25.13 9.26 28.53
CA GLY A 783 -25.68 10.20 29.47
C GLY A 783 -25.16 10.10 30.92
N LYS A 784 -24.15 9.25 31.16
CA LYS A 784 -23.49 9.17 32.48
C LYS A 784 -22.43 10.29 32.61
N PRO A 785 -22.11 10.75 33.83
CA PRO A 785 -20.97 11.62 34.04
C PRO A 785 -19.69 11.03 33.43
N ASP A 786 -18.93 11.82 32.69
CA ASP A 786 -17.76 11.37 31.91
C ASP A 786 -18.06 10.25 30.86
N GLY A 787 -19.32 9.92 30.62
CA GLY A 787 -19.77 8.96 29.60
C GLY A 787 -19.79 9.55 28.18
N ILE A 788 -20.25 8.73 27.23
CA ILE A 788 -20.53 9.22 25.88
C ILE A 788 -21.79 10.11 25.87
N THR A 789 -21.76 11.17 25.09
CA THR A 789 -22.94 12.00 24.87
C THR A 789 -23.74 11.50 23.67
N ARG A 790 -25.06 11.78 23.64
CA ARG A 790 -25.88 11.47 22.47
C ARG A 790 -25.37 12.18 21.22
N ALA A 791 -24.85 13.40 21.38
CA ALA A 791 -24.30 14.20 20.28
C ALA A 791 -23.07 13.54 19.62
N GLU A 792 -22.21 12.87 20.40
CA GLU A 792 -21.09 12.13 19.85
C GLU A 792 -21.54 10.91 19.03
N ILE A 793 -22.56 10.16 19.52
CA ILE A 793 -23.12 9.02 18.76
C ILE A 793 -23.82 9.54 17.50
N PHE A 794 -24.61 10.63 17.63
CA PHE A 794 -25.30 11.29 16.53
C PHE A 794 -24.32 11.70 15.42
N ARG A 795 -23.17 12.29 15.78
CA ARG A 795 -22.11 12.69 14.84
C ARG A 795 -21.57 11.49 14.05
N SER A 796 -21.22 10.38 14.73
CA SER A 796 -20.74 9.18 14.06
C SER A 796 -21.82 8.52 13.19
N ALA A 797 -23.06 8.47 13.66
CA ALA A 797 -24.19 7.99 12.87
C ALA A 797 -24.41 8.85 11.61
N MET A 798 -24.28 10.19 11.71
CA MET A 798 -24.33 11.07 10.54
C MET A 798 -23.21 10.81 9.55
N ASN A 799 -21.98 10.55 10.00
CA ASN A 799 -20.87 10.22 9.12
C ASN A 799 -21.16 8.93 8.33
N THR A 800 -21.66 7.90 9.01
CA THR A 800 -22.10 6.66 8.37
C THR A 800 -23.24 6.88 7.38
N LEU A 801 -24.26 7.65 7.75
CA LEU A 801 -25.41 7.95 6.88
C LEU A 801 -25.03 8.82 5.68
N ARG A 802 -24.09 9.77 5.85
CA ARG A 802 -23.55 10.57 4.74
C ARG A 802 -22.90 9.68 3.69
N PHE A 803 -22.15 8.66 4.14
CA PHE A 803 -21.60 7.66 3.24
C PHE A 803 -22.72 6.78 2.62
N VAL A 804 -23.69 6.31 3.41
CA VAL A 804 -24.80 5.49 2.90
C VAL A 804 -25.55 6.18 1.76
N LEU A 805 -25.80 7.49 1.85
CA LEU A 805 -26.41 8.31 0.79
C LEU A 805 -25.60 8.31 -0.53
N ARG A 806 -24.28 8.06 -0.45
CA ARG A 806 -23.37 7.97 -1.60
C ARG A 806 -23.08 6.53 -2.01
N SER A 807 -23.56 5.54 -1.25
CA SER A 807 -23.25 4.12 -1.48
C SER A 807 -23.95 3.59 -2.74
N HIS A 808 -23.32 2.64 -3.40
CA HIS A 808 -23.85 2.00 -4.61
C HIS A 808 -25.28 1.45 -4.42
N PRO A 809 -25.62 0.71 -3.33
CA PRO A 809 -26.98 0.19 -3.17
C PRO A 809 -28.02 1.29 -3.02
N PHE A 810 -27.72 2.40 -2.34
CA PHE A 810 -28.65 3.51 -2.22
C PHE A 810 -28.82 4.26 -3.55
N CYS A 811 -27.73 4.61 -4.21
CA CYS A 811 -27.77 5.37 -5.47
C CYS A 811 -28.42 4.55 -6.61
N ALA A 812 -28.11 3.26 -6.71
CA ALA A 812 -28.71 2.38 -7.72
C ALA A 812 -30.24 2.20 -7.53
N GLU A 813 -30.70 2.05 -6.27
CA GLU A 813 -32.13 1.92 -5.95
C GLU A 813 -32.93 3.18 -6.35
N HIS A 814 -32.32 4.36 -6.18
CA HIS A 814 -33.00 5.63 -6.40
C HIS A 814 -32.63 6.33 -7.72
N GLY A 815 -31.76 5.72 -8.57
CA GLY A 815 -31.31 6.32 -9.83
C GLY A 815 -30.48 7.61 -9.63
N LEU A 816 -29.71 7.70 -8.55
CA LEU A 816 -28.93 8.88 -8.19
C LEU A 816 -27.44 8.73 -8.55
N ASP A 817 -26.79 9.86 -8.83
CA ASP A 817 -25.35 9.97 -8.85
C ASP A 817 -24.83 9.95 -7.40
N ASN A 818 -23.76 9.21 -7.13
CA ASN A 818 -23.14 9.16 -5.78
C ASN A 818 -22.46 10.46 -5.36
N GLY A 819 -22.44 11.46 -6.24
CA GLY A 819 -21.86 12.77 -5.99
C GLY A 819 -20.33 12.74 -5.87
N TYR A 820 -19.66 11.68 -6.36
CA TYR A 820 -18.20 11.63 -6.33
C TYR A 820 -17.59 12.71 -7.23
N ARG A 821 -16.76 13.54 -6.63
CA ARG A 821 -15.99 14.57 -7.34
C ARG A 821 -14.59 14.57 -6.74
N PRO A 822 -13.59 14.01 -7.44
CA PRO A 822 -12.21 14.08 -6.98
C PRO A 822 -11.72 15.52 -6.98
N GLY A 823 -10.82 15.83 -6.08
CA GLY A 823 -10.03 17.06 -6.13
C GLY A 823 -9.08 17.05 -7.36
N PRO A 824 -8.35 18.13 -7.62
CA PRO A 824 -7.29 18.18 -8.61
C PRO A 824 -6.18 17.17 -8.26
N ASP A 825 -5.35 16.81 -9.24
CA ASP A 825 -4.20 15.95 -8.96
C ASP A 825 -3.19 16.66 -8.06
N TRP A 826 -2.40 15.91 -7.27
CA TRP A 826 -1.48 16.49 -6.30
C TRP A 826 -0.48 17.46 -6.93
N PHE A 827 -0.03 17.14 -8.13
CA PHE A 827 0.88 18.00 -8.89
C PHE A 827 0.18 19.19 -9.57
N GLU A 828 -1.15 19.20 -9.61
CA GLU A 828 -1.97 20.31 -10.09
C GLU A 828 -2.52 21.16 -8.93
N CYS A 829 -2.44 20.65 -7.70
CA CYS A 829 -2.99 21.34 -6.54
C CYS A 829 -2.13 22.53 -6.10
N ARG A 830 -2.62 23.74 -6.40
CA ARG A 830 -2.44 25.03 -5.71
C ARG A 830 -1.13 25.76 -5.82
#